data_e4717069aeba9c01447f911354383cf6
#
_entry.id   e4717069aeba9c01447f911354383cf6
#
_cell.length_a   1.000
_cell.length_b   1.000
_cell.length_c   1.000
_cell.angle_alpha   90.00
_cell.angle_beta   90.00
_cell.angle_gamma   90.00
#
_symmetry.space_group_name_H-M   'P 1'
#
loop_
_entity.id
_entity.type
_entity.pdbx_description
1 polymer ?
#
loop_
_entity_poly.entity_id
_entity_poly.type
_entity_poly.pdbx_seq_one_letter_code
_entity_poly.pdbx_strand_id
1 'polypeptide(L)'
;MERGSTPASDPPGRSRGLGAAGGPVRPTSAALGRLWPLGVHEVVLEQDGALGEWQARNSRHTLPHCVEQVVASGAVHNMEHVAAGAVGGAPHEGMHFSDSDIYKTLEAAAWDSVRGVGPGVAGFVEEVTALMGRAQREDGYLNSWTQGQHPELAWKDLRWGHELYCAGHLVQAAVASERTGGDEGLSVVAARLVRHLLRTFSVADGDGRLAGVDGHPLVETALVEYYRLTGDEAPLALAQHQVELRGRQDVDLPTSGLLGDSRFPLSYFLHHTPVRKRSTATGHAVRELYLQAGVVDVATETGDAELLGASEAIWEDLFGTKTYITGSHGSRHRDESIGDAYELPSDRAYAETCAAIASFQWNWRLLLATGEARYAEAMERVLWNAIAGSSSREGTDFFYSNTLHLRTDHDDADEDSPRRRRPWYQCACCPPNLARLMASIQAYLVTRDGTGLQVHMPFSGTVSTVVPGGAVDLAVRSGHPWDGEVGIEVRACSSAREWALALRVPEWVSAREVRIALDGRPLEASWTGRYATVTRRWEAGDRLQLSQPVAVRTVVPHRRIDAVRGCAAVQRGPLVYCLEGQDLDGATALEDVVLDTRALPEPTADVPAGLAGYVKVALTAAGARSEGAAGLLYGDGAAEQAADAARLTLVPYFARGNRGTAPMRVWVPTGDSGGTT
;
A
#
# COMPACT_ATOMS: atom_id res chain seq x y z
N MET A 1 14.71 -67.31 -5.58
CA MET A 1 14.11 -66.35 -6.53
C MET A 1 13.97 -65.01 -5.79
N GLU A 2 15.04 -64.27 -5.84
CA GLU A 2 15.13 -62.92 -5.27
C GLU A 2 14.45 -61.95 -6.22
N ARG A 3 13.54 -61.10 -5.70
CA ARG A 3 13.00 -59.96 -6.43
C ARG A 3 13.79 -58.72 -6.02
N GLY A 4 14.60 -58.22 -6.94
CA GLY A 4 15.31 -56.98 -6.79
C GLY A 4 14.39 -55.78 -6.68
N SER A 5 14.62 -54.99 -5.66
CA SER A 5 14.05 -53.65 -5.48
C SER A 5 14.84 -52.66 -6.36
N THR A 6 14.14 -52.05 -7.30
CA THR A 6 14.67 -50.92 -8.09
C THR A 6 14.70 -49.67 -7.19
N PRO A 7 15.75 -48.90 -7.15
CA PRO A 7 15.78 -47.62 -6.42
C PRO A 7 14.94 -46.56 -7.18
N ALA A 8 14.18 -45.80 -6.42
CA ALA A 8 13.42 -44.66 -6.93
C ALA A 8 14.39 -43.65 -7.51
N SER A 9 14.13 -43.24 -8.74
CA SER A 9 14.87 -42.19 -9.42
C SER A 9 14.58 -40.81 -8.76
N ASP A 10 15.63 -40.11 -8.42
CA ASP A 10 15.57 -38.69 -8.03
C ASP A 10 14.84 -37.85 -9.07
N PRO A 11 14.05 -36.85 -8.64
CA PRO A 11 13.40 -35.93 -9.57
C PRO A 11 14.48 -35.09 -10.31
N PRO A 12 14.25 -34.77 -11.59
CA PRO A 12 15.23 -34.05 -12.41
C PRO A 12 15.51 -32.67 -11.81
N GLY A 13 16.81 -32.37 -11.67
CA GLY A 13 17.33 -31.08 -11.18
C GLY A 13 16.68 -29.91 -11.94
N ARG A 14 16.00 -29.04 -11.20
CA ARG A 14 15.45 -27.78 -11.73
C ARG A 14 16.59 -26.94 -12.29
N SER A 15 16.63 -26.74 -13.61
CA SER A 15 17.38 -25.67 -14.22
C SER A 15 16.85 -24.33 -13.68
N ARG A 16 17.67 -23.56 -12.97
CA ARG A 16 17.36 -22.17 -12.58
C ARG A 16 17.24 -21.33 -13.85
N GLY A 17 16.10 -21.43 -14.55
CA GLY A 17 15.76 -20.56 -15.67
C GLY A 17 15.15 -19.25 -15.14
N LEU A 18 15.25 -18.18 -15.92
CA LEU A 18 14.62 -16.85 -15.76
C LEU A 18 13.12 -16.88 -15.36
N GLY A 19 12.53 -18.05 -15.15
CA GLY A 19 11.15 -18.27 -14.75
C GLY A 19 10.81 -18.04 -13.27
N ALA A 20 11.80 -17.97 -12.37
CA ALA A 20 11.54 -17.81 -10.92
C ALA A 20 11.48 -16.35 -10.45
N ALA A 21 12.15 -15.42 -11.15
CA ALA A 21 12.16 -14.01 -10.77
C ALA A 21 10.82 -13.33 -11.00
N GLY A 22 10.37 -12.52 -10.04
CA GLY A 22 9.08 -11.80 -10.10
C GLY A 22 9.00 -10.69 -9.07
N GLY A 23 7.82 -10.06 -8.98
CA GLY A 23 7.46 -9.10 -7.94
C GLY A 23 6.40 -9.68 -7.00
N PRO A 24 5.84 -8.86 -6.11
CA PRO A 24 4.82 -9.28 -5.14
C PRO A 24 3.53 -9.85 -5.77
N VAL A 25 3.22 -9.47 -7.00
CA VAL A 25 2.08 -9.99 -7.77
C VAL A 25 2.60 -10.52 -9.10
N ARG A 26 2.32 -11.80 -9.40
CA ARG A 26 2.78 -12.43 -10.65
C ARG A 26 1.70 -13.35 -11.25
N PRO A 27 0.72 -12.78 -11.96
CA PRO A 27 -0.32 -13.59 -12.60
C PRO A 27 0.26 -14.66 -13.52
N THR A 28 -0.41 -15.81 -13.60
CA THR A 28 -0.02 -16.88 -14.54
C THR A 28 -0.29 -16.44 -15.99
N SER A 29 0.29 -17.13 -16.95
CA SER A 29 0.02 -16.87 -18.36
C SER A 29 -1.41 -17.20 -18.78
N ALA A 30 -2.13 -17.99 -17.97
CA ALA A 30 -3.53 -18.37 -18.18
C ALA A 30 -4.50 -17.42 -17.48
N ALA A 31 -4.01 -16.54 -16.58
CA ALA A 31 -4.84 -15.61 -15.84
C ALA A 31 -5.61 -14.65 -16.77
N LEU A 32 -6.82 -14.28 -16.35
CA LEU A 32 -7.59 -13.21 -16.98
C LEU A 32 -6.92 -11.87 -16.67
N GLY A 33 -5.88 -11.52 -17.41
CA GLY A 33 -5.10 -10.30 -17.21
C GLY A 33 -4.84 -9.60 -18.54
N ARG A 34 -4.69 -8.28 -18.46
CA ARG A 34 -4.32 -7.42 -19.59
C ARG A 34 -2.85 -7.07 -19.59
N LEU A 35 -2.27 -6.97 -18.39
CA LEU A 35 -0.92 -6.50 -18.16
C LEU A 35 -0.16 -7.48 -17.26
N TRP A 36 1.13 -7.67 -17.53
CA TRP A 36 2.03 -8.47 -16.71
C TRP A 36 3.11 -7.59 -16.09
N PRO A 37 3.26 -7.61 -14.75
CA PRO A 37 4.24 -6.78 -14.08
C PRO A 37 5.66 -7.22 -14.40
N LEU A 38 6.59 -6.27 -14.36
CA LEU A 38 8.02 -6.57 -14.35
C LEU A 38 8.45 -7.00 -12.94
N GLY A 39 9.44 -7.88 -12.87
CA GLY A 39 10.01 -8.34 -11.62
C GLY A 39 10.96 -7.34 -10.96
N VAL A 40 11.28 -7.58 -9.68
CA VAL A 40 12.19 -6.73 -8.89
C VAL A 40 13.60 -6.64 -9.47
N HIS A 41 14.01 -7.59 -10.31
CA HIS A 41 15.31 -7.60 -11.01
C HIS A 41 15.27 -6.88 -12.36
N GLU A 42 14.08 -6.68 -12.94
CA GLU A 42 13.93 -6.08 -14.26
C GLU A 42 13.87 -4.55 -14.20
N VAL A 43 13.53 -3.98 -13.04
CA VAL A 43 13.49 -2.53 -12.79
C VAL A 43 14.41 -2.21 -11.62
N VAL A 44 15.38 -1.30 -11.85
CA VAL A 44 16.31 -0.83 -10.83
C VAL A 44 16.18 0.67 -10.68
N LEU A 45 15.88 1.13 -9.46
CA LEU A 45 15.74 2.55 -9.15
C LEU A 45 17.10 3.19 -8.88
N GLU A 46 17.29 4.41 -9.37
CA GLU A 46 18.46 5.24 -9.07
C GLU A 46 18.20 6.12 -7.84
N GLN A 47 19.20 6.25 -6.98
CA GLN A 47 19.09 6.94 -5.68
C GLN A 47 18.94 8.46 -5.80
N ASP A 48 19.17 9.06 -6.96
CA ASP A 48 18.93 10.47 -7.24
C ASP A 48 17.47 10.78 -7.59
N GLY A 49 16.66 9.76 -7.86
CA GLY A 49 15.21 9.86 -8.03
C GLY A 49 14.45 9.71 -6.72
N ALA A 50 13.29 10.35 -6.59
CA ALA A 50 12.52 10.37 -5.33
C ALA A 50 12.15 8.97 -4.80
N LEU A 51 11.74 8.04 -5.68
CA LEU A 51 11.44 6.66 -5.28
C LEU A 51 12.70 5.88 -4.91
N GLY A 52 13.79 6.06 -5.65
CA GLY A 52 15.06 5.39 -5.37
C GLY A 52 15.70 5.88 -4.07
N GLU A 53 15.63 7.19 -3.77
CA GLU A 53 16.03 7.75 -2.49
C GLU A 53 15.22 7.14 -1.34
N TRP A 54 13.89 7.05 -1.49
CA TRP A 54 13.02 6.46 -0.47
C TRP A 54 13.28 4.97 -0.29
N GLN A 55 13.44 4.22 -1.37
CA GLN A 55 13.80 2.80 -1.31
C GLN A 55 15.16 2.57 -0.63
N ALA A 56 16.16 3.40 -0.95
CA ALA A 56 17.49 3.32 -0.33
C ALA A 56 17.44 3.69 1.18
N ARG A 57 16.60 4.65 1.58
CA ARG A 57 16.35 4.96 2.99
C ARG A 57 15.67 3.79 3.69
N ASN A 58 14.68 3.16 3.05
CA ASN A 58 14.03 1.96 3.58
C ASN A 58 15.04 0.84 3.87
N SER A 59 15.93 0.56 2.92
CA SER A 59 16.98 -0.46 3.07
C SER A 59 17.97 -0.14 4.18
N ARG A 60 18.39 1.13 4.30
CA ARG A 60 19.45 1.53 5.23
C ARG A 60 18.96 1.83 6.66
N HIS A 61 17.71 2.27 6.81
CA HIS A 61 17.18 2.76 8.10
C HIS A 61 15.91 2.05 8.51
N THR A 62 14.87 2.01 7.67
CA THR A 62 13.55 1.48 8.06
C THR A 62 13.60 -0.03 8.33
N LEU A 63 14.20 -0.81 7.44
CA LEU A 63 14.27 -2.26 7.61
C LEU A 63 15.13 -2.69 8.80
N PRO A 64 16.35 -2.17 9.02
CA PRO A 64 17.12 -2.44 10.24
C PRO A 64 16.37 -2.03 11.51
N HIS A 65 15.70 -0.87 11.51
CA HIS A 65 14.86 -0.44 12.61
C HIS A 65 13.71 -1.41 12.90
N CYS A 66 13.01 -1.91 11.85
CA CYS A 66 11.96 -2.93 12.02
C CYS A 66 12.53 -4.21 12.66
N VAL A 67 13.71 -4.67 12.25
CA VAL A 67 14.39 -5.84 12.85
C VAL A 67 14.65 -5.61 14.35
N GLU A 68 15.23 -4.46 14.71
CA GLU A 68 15.51 -4.11 16.11
C GLU A 68 14.22 -4.08 16.94
N GLN A 69 13.17 -3.47 16.42
CA GLN A 69 11.90 -3.31 17.12
C GLN A 69 11.11 -4.61 17.26
N VAL A 70 11.10 -5.48 16.24
CA VAL A 70 10.47 -6.81 16.31
C VAL A 70 11.13 -7.68 17.38
N VAL A 71 12.45 -7.60 17.53
CA VAL A 71 13.17 -8.28 18.62
C VAL A 71 12.82 -7.64 19.97
N ALA A 72 12.90 -6.32 20.08
CA ALA A 72 12.66 -5.58 21.32
C ALA A 72 11.21 -5.67 21.82
N SER A 73 10.23 -5.88 20.93
CA SER A 73 8.81 -6.02 21.29
C SER A 73 8.43 -7.39 21.87
N GLY A 74 9.36 -8.34 21.93
CA GLY A 74 9.13 -9.68 22.45
C GLY A 74 8.53 -10.68 21.42
N ALA A 75 8.22 -10.25 20.19
CA ALA A 75 7.63 -11.15 19.20
C ALA A 75 8.52 -12.36 18.89
N VAL A 76 9.84 -12.16 18.78
CA VAL A 76 10.81 -13.25 18.59
C VAL A 76 10.89 -14.14 19.83
N HIS A 77 10.86 -13.54 21.05
CA HIS A 77 10.88 -14.26 22.32
C HIS A 77 9.65 -15.17 22.50
N ASN A 78 8.46 -14.73 22.06
CA ASN A 78 7.27 -15.58 22.02
C ASN A 78 7.51 -16.85 21.18
N MET A 79 8.15 -16.72 20.04
CA MET A 79 8.48 -17.83 19.15
C MET A 79 9.55 -18.76 19.77
N GLU A 80 10.53 -18.22 20.50
CA GLU A 80 11.53 -18.99 21.25
C GLU A 80 10.89 -19.86 22.34
N HIS A 81 9.92 -19.31 23.08
CA HIS A 81 9.15 -20.06 24.07
C HIS A 81 8.43 -21.25 23.48
N VAL A 82 7.78 -21.06 22.33
CA VAL A 82 7.10 -22.15 21.61
C VAL A 82 8.11 -23.19 21.13
N ALA A 83 9.24 -22.77 20.56
CA ALA A 83 10.31 -23.66 20.12
C ALA A 83 10.93 -24.49 21.26
N ALA A 84 10.93 -23.95 22.48
CA ALA A 84 11.37 -24.64 23.69
C ALA A 84 10.30 -25.60 24.27
N GLY A 85 9.11 -25.68 23.68
CA GLY A 85 8.01 -26.51 24.15
C GLY A 85 7.31 -25.94 25.41
N ALA A 86 7.50 -24.66 25.73
CA ALA A 86 6.87 -24.01 26.86
C ALA A 86 5.40 -23.68 26.55
N VAL A 87 4.48 -24.28 27.27
CA VAL A 87 3.04 -24.00 27.21
C VAL A 87 2.61 -23.39 28.56
N GLY A 88 2.03 -22.19 28.52
CA GLY A 88 1.54 -21.49 29.73
C GLY A 88 2.63 -21.03 30.70
N GLY A 89 3.89 -21.02 30.33
CA GLY A 89 5.02 -20.71 31.20
C GLY A 89 5.27 -19.24 31.44
N ALA A 90 5.30 -18.44 30.40
CA ALA A 90 5.46 -16.98 30.45
C ALA A 90 4.31 -16.30 29.70
N PRO A 91 3.90 -15.08 30.11
CA PRO A 91 2.92 -14.30 29.36
C PRO A 91 3.42 -14.02 27.93
N HIS A 92 2.51 -14.05 26.97
CA HIS A 92 2.80 -13.59 25.62
C HIS A 92 3.04 -12.08 25.60
N GLU A 93 4.08 -11.64 24.90
CA GLU A 93 4.41 -10.21 24.76
C GLU A 93 3.76 -9.65 23.49
N GLY A 94 3.17 -8.46 23.62
CA GLY A 94 2.49 -7.79 22.50
C GLY A 94 1.13 -8.38 22.14
N MET A 95 0.69 -8.13 20.91
CA MET A 95 -0.61 -8.59 20.40
C MET A 95 -0.56 -10.09 20.05
N HIS A 96 -1.69 -10.78 20.18
CA HIS A 96 -1.82 -12.21 19.85
C HIS A 96 -1.51 -12.54 18.38
N PHE A 97 -1.35 -11.55 17.53
CA PHE A 97 -0.96 -11.68 16.12
C PHE A 97 0.41 -11.07 15.82
N SER A 98 1.25 -10.82 16.82
CA SER A 98 2.58 -10.23 16.66
C SER A 98 3.52 -11.06 15.77
N ASP A 99 3.25 -12.33 15.55
CA ASP A 99 3.93 -13.16 14.54
C ASP A 99 3.92 -12.51 13.16
N SER A 100 2.84 -11.78 12.82
CA SER A 100 2.72 -11.09 11.54
C SER A 100 3.78 -10.01 11.33
N ASP A 101 4.31 -9.41 12.40
CA ASP A 101 5.32 -8.37 12.33
C ASP A 101 6.69 -8.96 11.98
N ILE A 102 6.97 -10.17 12.52
CA ILE A 102 8.12 -10.99 12.09
C ILE A 102 8.01 -11.29 10.59
N TYR A 103 6.86 -11.81 10.15
CA TYR A 103 6.69 -12.28 8.78
C TYR A 103 6.75 -11.15 7.75
N LYS A 104 6.16 -9.98 8.05
CA LYS A 104 6.27 -8.79 7.20
C LYS A 104 7.71 -8.27 7.12
N THR A 105 8.46 -8.33 8.23
CA THR A 105 9.88 -7.95 8.25
C THR A 105 10.73 -8.91 7.42
N LEU A 106 10.47 -10.23 7.48
CA LEU A 106 11.09 -11.22 6.61
C LEU A 106 10.76 -11.00 5.14
N GLU A 107 9.50 -10.65 4.82
CA GLU A 107 9.10 -10.31 3.45
C GLU A 107 9.85 -9.08 2.94
N ALA A 108 9.98 -8.03 3.78
CA ALA A 108 10.75 -6.84 3.45
C ALA A 108 12.23 -7.17 3.20
N ALA A 109 12.83 -7.98 4.05
CA ALA A 109 14.21 -8.43 3.90
C ALA A 109 14.42 -9.25 2.62
N ALA A 110 13.47 -10.13 2.29
CA ALA A 110 13.51 -10.92 1.07
C ALA A 110 13.47 -10.03 -0.19
N TRP A 111 12.54 -9.08 -0.28
CA TRP A 111 12.49 -8.14 -1.41
C TRP A 111 13.70 -7.21 -1.47
N ASP A 112 14.29 -6.84 -0.32
CA ASP A 112 15.48 -5.98 -0.26
C ASP A 112 16.76 -6.72 -0.65
N SER A 113 16.79 -8.05 -0.54
CA SER A 113 17.96 -8.88 -0.81
C SER A 113 18.55 -8.72 -2.22
N VAL A 114 17.71 -8.36 -3.20
CA VAL A 114 18.15 -8.08 -4.59
C VAL A 114 19.12 -6.91 -4.70
N ARG A 115 19.17 -6.04 -3.67
CA ARG A 115 20.09 -4.89 -3.56
C ARG A 115 21.24 -5.13 -2.58
N GLY A 116 21.20 -6.29 -1.89
CA GLY A 116 22.13 -6.62 -0.81
C GLY A 116 21.66 -6.04 0.54
N VAL A 117 21.25 -6.91 1.45
CA VAL A 117 20.90 -6.54 2.83
C VAL A 117 22.12 -6.43 3.71
N GLY A 118 22.06 -5.57 4.73
CA GLY A 118 23.12 -5.48 5.74
C GLY A 118 23.24 -6.77 6.58
N PRO A 119 24.41 -7.02 7.19
CA PRO A 119 24.68 -8.27 7.91
C PRO A 119 23.74 -8.50 9.09
N GLY A 120 23.26 -7.45 9.77
CA GLY A 120 22.30 -7.57 10.86
C GLY A 120 20.92 -8.07 10.39
N VAL A 121 20.45 -7.61 9.24
CA VAL A 121 19.19 -8.09 8.62
C VAL A 121 19.37 -9.54 8.13
N ALA A 122 20.48 -9.87 7.51
CA ALA A 122 20.78 -11.22 7.05
C ALA A 122 20.82 -12.22 8.22
N GLY A 123 21.50 -11.87 9.33
CA GLY A 123 21.54 -12.67 10.55
C GLY A 123 20.13 -12.89 11.14
N PHE A 124 19.32 -11.84 11.22
CA PHE A 124 17.92 -11.96 11.67
C PHE A 124 17.12 -12.94 10.80
N VAL A 125 17.23 -12.87 9.47
CA VAL A 125 16.52 -13.79 8.56
C VAL A 125 16.92 -15.24 8.82
N GLU A 126 18.22 -15.52 8.95
CA GLU A 126 18.74 -16.86 9.22
C GLU A 126 18.26 -17.40 10.58
N GLU A 127 18.45 -16.62 11.63
CA GLU A 127 18.11 -17.01 13.01
C GLU A 127 16.60 -17.26 13.18
N VAL A 128 15.77 -16.35 12.68
CA VAL A 128 14.31 -16.43 12.85
C VAL A 128 13.72 -17.53 11.95
N THR A 129 14.23 -17.73 10.74
CA THR A 129 13.80 -18.85 9.88
C THR A 129 14.09 -20.20 10.54
N ALA A 130 15.28 -20.37 11.10
CA ALA A 130 15.62 -21.59 11.84
C ALA A 130 14.78 -21.74 13.11
N LEU A 131 14.47 -20.65 13.80
CA LEU A 131 13.59 -20.64 14.98
C LEU A 131 12.17 -21.09 14.63
N MET A 132 11.56 -20.53 13.59
CA MET A 132 10.24 -20.93 13.10
C MET A 132 10.18 -22.41 12.73
N GLY A 133 11.23 -22.93 12.10
CA GLY A 133 11.33 -24.36 11.79
C GLY A 133 11.29 -25.26 13.03
N ARG A 134 11.85 -24.80 14.16
CA ARG A 134 11.80 -25.52 15.45
C ARG A 134 10.47 -25.32 16.18
N ALA A 135 9.85 -24.15 16.07
CA ALA A 135 8.58 -23.82 16.72
C ALA A 135 7.38 -24.46 16.02
N GLN A 136 7.51 -24.75 14.73
CA GLN A 136 6.43 -25.31 13.92
C GLN A 136 6.09 -26.74 14.34
N ARG A 137 4.82 -27.02 14.61
CA ARG A 137 4.33 -28.36 14.99
C ARG A 137 4.55 -29.37 13.87
N GLU A 138 4.54 -30.66 14.22
CA GLU A 138 4.67 -31.77 13.25
C GLU A 138 3.58 -31.75 12.18
N ASP A 139 2.36 -31.32 12.54
CA ASP A 139 1.24 -31.18 11.62
C ASP A 139 1.35 -29.95 10.71
N GLY A 140 2.35 -29.09 10.91
CA GLY A 140 2.63 -27.91 10.12
C GLY A 140 2.01 -26.61 10.65
N TYR A 141 1.24 -26.66 11.75
CA TYR A 141 0.68 -25.49 12.41
C TYR A 141 1.78 -24.58 12.99
N LEU A 142 1.60 -23.27 12.91
CA LEU A 142 2.49 -22.29 13.52
C LEU A 142 1.72 -21.01 13.88
N ASN A 143 1.63 -20.72 15.18
CA ASN A 143 1.16 -19.45 15.74
C ASN A 143 1.65 -19.37 17.19
N SER A 144 2.46 -18.38 17.54
CA SER A 144 3.14 -18.33 18.83
C SER A 144 2.18 -18.12 20.00
N TRP A 145 1.15 -17.27 19.83
CA TRP A 145 0.18 -17.02 20.88
C TRP A 145 -0.67 -18.27 21.18
N THR A 146 -1.23 -18.86 20.14
CA THR A 146 -2.08 -20.04 20.30
C THR A 146 -1.29 -21.22 20.86
N GLN A 147 -0.12 -21.53 20.31
CA GLN A 147 0.70 -22.65 20.79
C GLN A 147 1.22 -22.44 22.22
N GLY A 148 1.62 -21.22 22.55
CA GLY A 148 2.23 -20.88 23.84
C GLY A 148 1.24 -20.65 24.96
N GLN A 149 0.05 -20.10 24.68
CA GLN A 149 -0.90 -19.69 25.69
C GLN A 149 -2.20 -20.48 25.70
N HIS A 150 -2.76 -20.80 24.52
CA HIS A 150 -4.09 -21.34 24.36
C HIS A 150 -4.17 -22.43 23.24
N PRO A 151 -3.41 -23.54 23.36
CA PRO A 151 -3.37 -24.56 22.31
C PRO A 151 -4.74 -25.17 21.99
N GLU A 152 -5.68 -25.10 22.92
CA GLU A 152 -7.07 -25.55 22.74
C GLU A 152 -7.88 -24.64 21.83
N LEU A 153 -7.42 -23.39 21.56
CA LEU A 153 -8.13 -22.42 20.72
C LEU A 153 -7.72 -22.45 19.25
N ALA A 154 -6.79 -23.31 18.85
CA ALA A 154 -6.36 -23.41 17.46
C ALA A 154 -7.58 -23.53 16.51
N TRP A 155 -7.71 -22.55 15.60
CA TRP A 155 -8.81 -22.40 14.63
C TRP A 155 -10.22 -22.27 15.24
N LYS A 156 -10.34 -21.89 16.52
CA LYS A 156 -11.65 -21.72 17.20
C LYS A 156 -12.09 -20.29 17.40
N ASP A 157 -11.18 -19.33 17.31
CA ASP A 157 -11.51 -17.89 17.30
C ASP A 157 -11.20 -17.30 15.94
N LEU A 158 -12.00 -17.61 14.94
CA LEU A 158 -11.80 -17.08 13.59
C LEU A 158 -12.17 -15.59 13.50
N ARG A 159 -12.92 -15.05 14.46
CA ARG A 159 -13.33 -13.63 14.45
C ARG A 159 -12.19 -12.70 14.80
N TRP A 160 -11.42 -13.00 15.84
CA TRP A 160 -10.37 -12.13 16.38
C TRP A 160 -8.99 -12.77 16.40
N GLY A 161 -8.87 -14.08 16.21
CA GLY A 161 -7.64 -14.86 16.41
C GLY A 161 -6.53 -14.54 15.42
N HIS A 162 -6.82 -14.03 14.22
CA HIS A 162 -5.84 -13.65 13.19
C HIS A 162 -4.88 -14.78 12.79
N GLU A 163 -5.25 -16.05 13.00
CA GLU A 163 -4.36 -17.17 12.69
C GLU A 163 -4.15 -17.33 11.17
N LEU A 164 -5.21 -17.21 10.35
CA LEU A 164 -5.10 -17.22 8.89
C LEU A 164 -4.40 -15.94 8.36
N TYR A 165 -4.59 -14.80 9.02
CA TYR A 165 -3.87 -13.57 8.70
C TYR A 165 -2.36 -13.75 8.90
N CYS A 166 -1.91 -14.28 10.04
CA CYS A 166 -0.51 -14.59 10.30
C CYS A 166 0.03 -15.63 9.30
N ALA A 167 -0.74 -16.70 9.04
CA ALA A 167 -0.39 -17.70 8.04
C ALA A 167 -0.20 -17.09 6.65
N GLY A 168 -1.07 -16.16 6.24
CA GLY A 168 -0.96 -15.44 4.98
C GLY A 168 0.33 -14.64 4.87
N HIS A 169 0.72 -13.89 5.92
CA HIS A 169 1.98 -13.14 5.92
C HIS A 169 3.22 -14.02 5.85
N LEU A 170 3.21 -15.18 6.55
CA LEU A 170 4.30 -16.14 6.43
C LEU A 170 4.43 -16.70 5.00
N VAL A 171 3.31 -17.03 4.36
CA VAL A 171 3.31 -17.51 2.97
C VAL A 171 3.81 -16.41 2.01
N GLN A 172 3.41 -15.14 2.20
CA GLN A 172 3.91 -14.02 1.39
C GLN A 172 5.43 -13.83 1.55
N ALA A 173 5.95 -13.93 2.78
CA ALA A 173 7.38 -13.85 3.04
C ALA A 173 8.16 -14.98 2.33
N ALA A 174 7.63 -16.20 2.34
CA ALA A 174 8.23 -17.34 1.64
C ALA A 174 8.19 -17.17 0.12
N VAL A 175 7.08 -16.66 -0.44
CA VAL A 175 6.99 -16.34 -1.88
C VAL A 175 8.01 -15.27 -2.27
N ALA A 176 8.21 -14.25 -1.42
CA ALA A 176 9.21 -13.23 -1.63
C ALA A 176 10.63 -13.82 -1.64
N SER A 177 10.95 -14.67 -0.66
CA SER A 177 12.24 -15.37 -0.56
C SER A 177 12.54 -16.20 -1.80
N GLU A 178 11.59 -17.02 -2.25
CA GLU A 178 11.76 -17.85 -3.47
C GLU A 178 11.97 -17.00 -4.73
N ARG A 179 11.20 -15.90 -4.89
CA ARG A 179 11.30 -15.02 -6.07
C ARG A 179 12.57 -14.21 -6.12
N THR A 180 13.24 -14.02 -4.99
CA THR A 180 14.52 -13.32 -4.89
C THR A 180 15.74 -14.26 -4.79
N GLY A 181 15.52 -15.57 -4.77
CA GLY A 181 16.56 -16.59 -4.66
C GLY A 181 17.13 -16.74 -3.25
N GLY A 182 16.28 -16.48 -2.23
CA GLY A 182 16.63 -16.60 -0.83
C GLY A 182 16.69 -18.05 -0.32
N ASP A 183 16.79 -18.19 1.01
CA ASP A 183 16.95 -19.47 1.70
C ASP A 183 15.70 -20.37 1.55
N GLU A 184 15.93 -21.66 1.31
CA GLU A 184 14.87 -22.69 1.24
C GLU A 184 14.16 -22.93 2.58
N GLY A 185 14.77 -22.56 3.72
CA GLY A 185 14.20 -22.81 5.06
C GLY A 185 12.83 -22.19 5.24
N LEU A 186 12.65 -20.93 4.82
CA LEU A 186 11.37 -20.24 4.91
C LEU A 186 10.29 -20.90 4.02
N SER A 187 10.69 -21.36 2.84
CA SER A 187 9.81 -22.09 1.92
C SER A 187 9.36 -23.44 2.47
N VAL A 188 10.25 -24.15 3.19
CA VAL A 188 9.91 -25.41 3.87
C VAL A 188 8.86 -25.18 4.97
N VAL A 189 9.03 -24.14 5.80
CA VAL A 189 8.08 -23.79 6.87
C VAL A 189 6.71 -23.43 6.25
N ALA A 190 6.69 -22.58 5.23
CA ALA A 190 5.46 -22.17 4.55
C ALA A 190 4.77 -23.35 3.85
N ALA A 191 5.50 -24.23 3.19
CA ALA A 191 4.94 -25.42 2.53
C ALA A 191 4.27 -26.38 3.54
N ARG A 192 4.85 -26.53 4.74
CA ARG A 192 4.22 -27.32 5.81
C ARG A 192 2.95 -26.67 6.32
N LEU A 193 2.96 -25.34 6.49
CA LEU A 193 1.79 -24.57 6.91
C LEU A 193 0.67 -24.64 5.86
N VAL A 194 0.96 -24.42 4.57
CA VAL A 194 -0.04 -24.53 3.48
C VAL A 194 -0.67 -25.92 3.46
N ARG A 195 0.12 -27.00 3.58
CA ARG A 195 -0.41 -28.37 3.68
C ARG A 195 -1.29 -28.56 4.91
N HIS A 196 -0.97 -27.92 6.04
CA HIS A 196 -1.81 -27.92 7.24
C HIS A 196 -3.15 -27.22 6.97
N LEU A 197 -3.13 -26.03 6.35
CA LEU A 197 -4.36 -25.30 5.97
C LEU A 197 -5.26 -26.13 5.04
N LEU A 198 -4.68 -26.77 4.02
CA LEU A 198 -5.41 -27.63 3.07
C LEU A 198 -6.04 -28.88 3.72
N ARG A 199 -5.49 -29.36 4.83
CA ARG A 199 -6.10 -30.46 5.61
C ARG A 199 -7.17 -29.97 6.58
N THR A 200 -7.05 -28.74 7.05
CA THR A 200 -7.91 -28.15 8.09
C THR A 200 -9.15 -27.50 7.50
N PHE A 201 -8.98 -26.66 6.49
CA PHE A 201 -10.06 -25.87 5.92
C PHE A 201 -10.66 -26.53 4.68
N SER A 202 -11.98 -26.34 4.51
CA SER A 202 -12.69 -26.85 3.35
C SER A 202 -12.29 -26.12 2.08
N VAL A 203 -12.26 -26.85 0.97
CA VAL A 203 -12.04 -26.30 -0.39
C VAL A 203 -13.30 -26.46 -1.25
N ALA A 204 -14.35 -27.10 -0.72
CA ALA A 204 -15.65 -27.27 -1.34
C ALA A 204 -16.68 -27.57 -0.27
N ASP A 205 -17.94 -27.21 -0.53
CA ASP A 205 -19.06 -27.50 0.38
C ASP A 205 -19.18 -29.02 0.65
N GLY A 206 -19.30 -29.36 1.94
CA GLY A 206 -19.54 -30.72 2.36
C GLY A 206 -18.34 -31.68 2.31
N ASP A 207 -17.13 -31.19 2.14
CA ASP A 207 -15.90 -32.00 2.11
C ASP A 207 -15.43 -32.50 3.49
N GLY A 208 -16.18 -32.17 4.55
CA GLY A 208 -15.95 -32.64 5.91
C GLY A 208 -14.86 -31.89 6.69
N ARG A 209 -14.26 -30.88 6.10
CA ARG A 209 -13.29 -29.97 6.74
C ARG A 209 -13.98 -28.72 7.30
N LEU A 210 -13.21 -27.89 8.02
CA LEU A 210 -13.72 -26.65 8.63
C LEU A 210 -14.14 -25.63 7.56
N ALA A 211 -15.44 -25.38 7.45
CA ALA A 211 -15.98 -24.29 6.65
C ALA A 211 -15.93 -22.99 7.49
N GLY A 212 -14.88 -22.19 7.33
CA GLY A 212 -14.68 -20.97 8.13
C GLY A 212 -13.76 -20.00 7.43
N VAL A 213 -13.89 -18.72 7.77
CA VAL A 213 -13.10 -17.60 7.26
C VAL A 213 -12.51 -16.81 8.42
N ASP A 214 -11.33 -16.22 8.24
CA ASP A 214 -10.74 -15.34 9.24
C ASP A 214 -11.48 -13.98 9.29
N GLY A 215 -11.60 -13.42 10.48
CA GLY A 215 -12.06 -12.05 10.66
C GLY A 215 -11.19 -11.01 9.98
N HIS A 216 -9.90 -11.30 9.79
CA HIS A 216 -8.97 -10.43 9.05
C HIS A 216 -8.50 -11.09 7.74
N PRO A 217 -9.09 -10.76 6.59
CA PRO A 217 -8.64 -11.26 5.29
C PRO A 217 -7.18 -10.91 5.02
N LEU A 218 -6.47 -11.82 4.37
CA LEU A 218 -5.16 -11.68 3.74
C LEU A 218 -4.74 -13.02 3.11
N VAL A 219 -5.13 -14.13 3.74
CA VAL A 219 -4.70 -15.47 3.34
C VAL A 219 -5.04 -15.75 1.87
N GLU A 220 -6.09 -15.15 1.36
CA GLU A 220 -6.56 -15.32 -0.02
C GLU A 220 -5.48 -14.91 -1.02
N THR A 221 -4.89 -13.70 -0.88
CA THR A 221 -3.80 -13.24 -1.75
C THR A 221 -2.55 -14.11 -1.61
N ALA A 222 -2.23 -14.55 -0.40
CA ALA A 222 -1.06 -15.36 -0.12
C ALA A 222 -1.15 -16.74 -0.77
N LEU A 223 -2.32 -17.39 -0.67
CA LEU A 223 -2.57 -18.70 -1.27
C LEU A 223 -2.56 -18.63 -2.80
N VAL A 224 -3.10 -17.56 -3.39
CA VAL A 224 -3.02 -17.35 -4.85
C VAL A 224 -1.56 -17.14 -5.29
N GLU A 225 -0.77 -16.34 -4.56
CA GLU A 225 0.66 -16.17 -4.90
C GLU A 225 1.47 -17.46 -4.71
N TYR A 226 1.09 -18.29 -3.75
CA TYR A 226 1.69 -19.61 -3.57
C TYR A 226 1.34 -20.55 -4.74
N TYR A 227 0.09 -20.55 -5.22
CA TYR A 227 -0.31 -21.23 -6.47
C TYR A 227 0.51 -20.72 -7.67
N ARG A 228 0.63 -19.43 -7.84
CA ARG A 228 1.41 -18.78 -8.93
C ARG A 228 2.89 -19.19 -8.91
N LEU A 229 3.42 -19.45 -7.70
CA LEU A 229 4.81 -19.88 -7.51
C LEU A 229 4.99 -21.37 -7.81
N THR A 230 4.09 -22.21 -7.31
CA THR A 230 4.26 -23.68 -7.29
C THR A 230 3.56 -24.39 -8.43
N GLY A 231 2.49 -23.83 -8.98
CA GLY A 231 1.57 -24.50 -9.90
C GLY A 231 0.63 -25.50 -9.25
N ASP A 232 0.61 -25.60 -7.90
CA ASP A 232 -0.33 -26.45 -7.17
C ASP A 232 -1.69 -25.75 -7.09
N GLU A 233 -2.72 -26.33 -7.68
CA GLU A 233 -4.07 -25.76 -7.75
C GLU A 233 -4.84 -25.79 -6.40
N ALA A 234 -4.42 -26.61 -5.45
CA ALA A 234 -5.13 -26.75 -4.17
C ALA A 234 -5.15 -25.46 -3.33
N PRO A 235 -4.06 -24.67 -3.22
CA PRO A 235 -4.09 -23.35 -2.59
C PRO A 235 -5.04 -22.35 -3.28
N LEU A 236 -5.11 -22.35 -4.62
CA LEU A 236 -6.06 -21.51 -5.35
C LEU A 236 -7.52 -21.91 -5.04
N ALA A 237 -7.81 -23.23 -5.00
CA ALA A 237 -9.13 -23.73 -4.65
C ALA A 237 -9.51 -23.33 -3.20
N LEU A 238 -8.56 -23.36 -2.26
CA LEU A 238 -8.79 -22.89 -0.88
C LEU A 238 -9.07 -21.38 -0.86
N ALA A 239 -8.27 -20.57 -1.54
CA ALA A 239 -8.47 -19.12 -1.62
C ALA A 239 -9.84 -18.77 -2.22
N GLN A 240 -10.22 -19.45 -3.31
CA GLN A 240 -11.53 -19.27 -3.93
C GLN A 240 -12.66 -19.63 -2.94
N HIS A 241 -12.55 -20.73 -2.24
CA HIS A 241 -13.57 -21.17 -1.28
C HIS A 241 -13.67 -20.19 -0.09
N GLN A 242 -12.56 -19.65 0.41
CA GLN A 242 -12.57 -18.61 1.45
C GLN A 242 -13.34 -17.36 1.00
N VAL A 243 -13.18 -16.93 -0.24
CA VAL A 243 -13.95 -15.81 -0.83
C VAL A 243 -15.43 -16.14 -0.93
N GLU A 244 -15.79 -17.37 -1.35
CA GLU A 244 -17.19 -17.80 -1.49
C GLU A 244 -17.89 -18.02 -0.13
N LEU A 245 -17.18 -18.45 0.89
CA LEU A 245 -17.72 -18.62 2.25
C LEU A 245 -18.00 -17.27 2.93
N ARG A 246 -17.26 -16.21 2.55
CA ARG A 246 -17.40 -14.92 3.21
C ARG A 246 -18.75 -14.29 2.97
N GLY A 247 -19.44 -13.99 4.08
CA GLY A 247 -20.78 -13.39 4.07
C GLY A 247 -21.93 -14.35 3.85
N ARG A 248 -21.67 -15.65 3.81
CA ARG A 248 -22.72 -16.67 3.82
C ARG A 248 -23.33 -16.76 5.20
N GLN A 249 -24.67 -16.87 5.25
CA GLN A 249 -25.43 -16.90 6.49
C GLN A 249 -25.36 -18.26 7.22
N ASP A 250 -24.96 -19.31 6.51
CA ASP A 250 -24.78 -20.67 7.02
C ASP A 250 -23.34 -20.96 7.47
N VAL A 251 -22.46 -19.94 7.42
CA VAL A 251 -21.08 -20.01 7.88
C VAL A 251 -20.91 -19.11 9.10
N ASP A 252 -20.57 -19.69 10.23
CA ASP A 252 -20.29 -18.97 11.45
C ASP A 252 -18.92 -18.29 11.43
N LEU A 253 -18.80 -17.16 12.12
CA LEU A 253 -17.56 -16.50 12.46
C LEU A 253 -17.35 -16.62 13.98
N PRO A 254 -16.84 -17.78 14.47
CA PRO A 254 -16.78 -18.09 15.89
C PRO A 254 -15.80 -17.17 16.63
N THR A 255 -16.08 -16.95 17.92
CA THR A 255 -15.19 -16.25 18.84
C THR A 255 -15.09 -16.99 20.16
N SER A 256 -13.90 -17.01 20.75
CA SER A 256 -13.68 -17.54 22.10
C SER A 256 -14.19 -16.59 23.19
N GLY A 257 -14.39 -15.31 22.86
CA GLY A 257 -14.70 -14.26 23.82
C GLY A 257 -13.49 -13.73 24.60
N LEU A 258 -12.29 -14.25 24.33
CA LEU A 258 -11.05 -13.83 25.01
C LEU A 258 -10.37 -12.65 24.32
N LEU A 259 -10.44 -12.57 22.98
CA LEU A 259 -9.58 -11.68 22.18
C LEU A 259 -10.23 -10.36 21.76
N GLY A 260 -11.54 -10.25 21.83
CA GLY A 260 -12.20 -9.03 21.41
C GLY A 260 -13.68 -8.96 21.71
N ASP A 261 -14.29 -7.82 21.41
CA ASP A 261 -15.70 -7.55 21.72
C ASP A 261 -16.62 -8.29 20.75
N SER A 262 -17.43 -9.21 21.28
CA SER A 262 -18.42 -9.96 20.52
C SER A 262 -19.56 -9.11 19.95
N ARG A 263 -19.72 -7.84 20.43
CA ARG A 263 -20.75 -6.90 19.99
C ARG A 263 -20.44 -6.23 18.66
N PHE A 264 -19.19 -6.33 18.14
CA PHE A 264 -18.89 -5.83 16.81
C PHE A 264 -19.76 -6.52 15.76
N PRO A 265 -20.40 -5.78 14.84
CA PRO A 265 -21.28 -6.36 13.84
C PRO A 265 -20.49 -7.18 12.81
N LEU A 266 -21.14 -8.15 12.19
CA LEU A 266 -20.51 -8.97 11.12
C LEU A 266 -20.04 -8.13 9.92
N SER A 267 -20.64 -6.95 9.71
CA SER A 267 -20.17 -6.01 8.68
C SER A 267 -18.77 -5.47 8.94
N TYR A 268 -18.36 -5.36 10.21
CA TYR A 268 -16.98 -4.99 10.56
C TYR A 268 -15.96 -6.01 10.03
N PHE A 269 -16.32 -7.29 10.04
CA PHE A 269 -15.53 -8.42 9.55
C PHE A 269 -15.83 -8.78 8.09
N LEU A 270 -16.64 -7.98 7.40
CA LEU A 270 -17.04 -8.21 6.01
C LEU A 270 -17.83 -9.50 5.80
N HIS A 271 -18.45 -10.02 6.87
CA HIS A 271 -19.16 -11.30 6.88
C HIS A 271 -20.70 -11.14 6.96
N HIS A 272 -21.23 -10.02 6.47
CA HIS A 272 -22.67 -9.67 6.50
C HIS A 272 -23.40 -9.95 5.19
N THR A 273 -22.67 -10.02 4.07
CA THR A 273 -23.22 -10.21 2.72
C THR A 273 -22.19 -10.94 1.87
N PRO A 274 -22.60 -11.96 1.08
CA PRO A 274 -21.69 -12.65 0.15
C PRO A 274 -20.95 -11.67 -0.77
N VAL A 275 -19.66 -11.91 -1.01
CA VAL A 275 -18.78 -11.01 -1.78
C VAL A 275 -19.39 -10.61 -3.12
N ARG A 276 -19.93 -11.57 -3.88
CA ARG A 276 -20.56 -11.32 -5.19
C ARG A 276 -21.78 -10.40 -5.17
N LYS A 277 -22.40 -10.20 -4.01
CA LYS A 277 -23.62 -9.39 -3.85
C LYS A 277 -23.33 -8.02 -3.22
N ARG A 278 -22.07 -7.76 -2.88
CA ARG A 278 -21.66 -6.49 -2.28
C ARG A 278 -21.41 -5.45 -3.38
N SER A 279 -21.83 -4.21 -3.11
CA SER A 279 -21.58 -3.05 -3.96
C SER A 279 -21.16 -1.82 -3.14
N THR A 280 -20.92 -1.99 -1.85
CA THR A 280 -20.59 -0.90 -0.94
C THR A 280 -19.44 -1.31 -0.05
N ALA A 281 -18.39 -0.49 -0.03
CA ALA A 281 -17.25 -0.65 0.87
C ALA A 281 -17.68 -0.31 2.31
N THR A 282 -17.37 -1.19 3.26
CA THR A 282 -17.78 -1.04 4.66
C THR A 282 -16.84 -1.79 5.62
N GLY A 283 -17.04 -1.59 6.90
CA GLY A 283 -16.28 -2.27 7.95
C GLY A 283 -14.87 -1.74 8.10
N HIS A 284 -14.01 -2.51 8.71
CA HIS A 284 -12.62 -2.13 8.95
C HIS A 284 -11.87 -1.94 7.62
N ALA A 285 -11.21 -0.80 7.45
CA ALA A 285 -10.66 -0.38 6.17
C ALA A 285 -9.58 -1.34 5.64
N VAL A 286 -8.63 -1.79 6.47
CA VAL A 286 -7.57 -2.72 6.03
C VAL A 286 -8.16 -4.06 5.61
N ARG A 287 -9.11 -4.58 6.40
CA ARG A 287 -9.78 -5.86 6.09
C ARG A 287 -10.51 -5.80 4.75
N GLU A 288 -11.24 -4.70 4.48
CA GLU A 288 -11.92 -4.52 3.19
C GLU A 288 -10.93 -4.54 2.03
N LEU A 289 -9.86 -3.75 2.12
CA LEU A 289 -8.91 -3.58 1.04
C LEU A 289 -8.08 -4.86 0.79
N TYR A 290 -7.73 -5.61 1.83
CA TYR A 290 -7.08 -6.92 1.69
C TYR A 290 -8.02 -7.97 1.10
N LEU A 291 -9.29 -8.00 1.53
CA LEU A 291 -10.29 -8.88 0.92
C LEU A 291 -10.41 -8.61 -0.57
N GLN A 292 -10.55 -7.33 -0.96
CA GLN A 292 -10.70 -6.95 -2.35
C GLN A 292 -9.45 -7.29 -3.19
N ALA A 293 -8.26 -7.19 -2.63
CA ALA A 293 -7.05 -7.66 -3.28
C ALA A 293 -7.10 -9.18 -3.55
N GLY A 294 -7.52 -9.98 -2.56
CA GLY A 294 -7.72 -11.43 -2.70
C GLY A 294 -8.81 -11.80 -3.70
N VAL A 295 -9.91 -11.06 -3.70
CA VAL A 295 -11.01 -11.23 -4.66
C VAL A 295 -10.51 -11.04 -6.11
N VAL A 296 -9.72 -9.99 -6.38
CA VAL A 296 -9.17 -9.75 -7.72
C VAL A 296 -8.15 -10.85 -8.10
N ASP A 297 -7.31 -11.29 -7.15
CA ASP A 297 -6.35 -12.38 -7.42
C ASP A 297 -7.08 -13.68 -7.78
N VAL A 298 -8.12 -14.07 -7.03
CA VAL A 298 -8.94 -15.25 -7.33
C VAL A 298 -9.66 -15.08 -8.66
N ALA A 299 -10.32 -13.93 -8.88
CA ALA A 299 -11.06 -13.66 -10.11
C ALA A 299 -10.17 -13.76 -11.36
N THR A 300 -8.96 -13.25 -11.30
CA THR A 300 -8.04 -13.27 -12.44
C THR A 300 -7.52 -14.68 -12.74
N GLU A 301 -7.16 -15.48 -11.74
CA GLU A 301 -6.64 -16.84 -11.97
C GLU A 301 -7.74 -17.83 -12.36
N THR A 302 -8.98 -17.64 -11.87
CA THR A 302 -10.11 -18.52 -12.23
C THR A 302 -10.89 -18.06 -13.46
N GLY A 303 -10.60 -16.88 -14.01
CA GLY A 303 -11.34 -16.30 -15.12
C GLY A 303 -12.76 -15.82 -14.76
N ASP A 304 -13.02 -15.53 -13.48
CA ASP A 304 -14.33 -15.15 -12.95
C ASP A 304 -14.61 -13.66 -13.11
N ALA A 305 -15.21 -13.29 -14.24
CA ALA A 305 -15.54 -11.91 -14.56
C ALA A 305 -16.64 -11.32 -13.64
N GLU A 306 -17.54 -12.14 -13.08
CA GLU A 306 -18.57 -11.67 -12.14
C GLU A 306 -17.92 -11.23 -10.82
N LEU A 307 -16.99 -12.02 -10.31
CA LEU A 307 -16.25 -11.72 -9.09
C LEU A 307 -15.38 -10.47 -9.27
N LEU A 308 -14.72 -10.32 -10.42
CA LEU A 308 -13.98 -9.10 -10.77
C LEU A 308 -14.89 -7.88 -10.78
N GLY A 309 -16.07 -7.97 -11.43
CA GLY A 309 -17.07 -6.89 -11.47
C GLY A 309 -17.61 -6.51 -10.09
N ALA A 310 -17.74 -7.47 -9.16
CA ALA A 310 -18.12 -7.17 -7.78
C ALA A 310 -17.03 -6.33 -7.07
N SER A 311 -15.75 -6.64 -7.27
CA SER A 311 -14.65 -5.83 -6.74
C SER A 311 -14.59 -4.43 -7.36
N GLU A 312 -14.86 -4.30 -8.67
CA GLU A 312 -14.94 -2.98 -9.33
C GLU A 312 -16.11 -2.15 -8.78
N ALA A 313 -17.26 -2.75 -8.48
CA ALA A 313 -18.40 -2.05 -7.88
C ALA A 313 -18.05 -1.50 -6.47
N ILE A 314 -17.30 -2.25 -5.66
CA ILE A 314 -16.79 -1.78 -4.37
C ILE A 314 -15.79 -0.62 -4.58
N TRP A 315 -14.95 -0.69 -5.62
CA TRP A 315 -14.01 0.38 -5.95
C TRP A 315 -14.73 1.68 -6.30
N GLU A 316 -15.76 1.60 -7.14
CA GLU A 316 -16.58 2.78 -7.52
C GLU A 316 -17.22 3.46 -6.30
N ASP A 317 -17.77 2.68 -5.37
CA ASP A 317 -18.34 3.23 -4.13
C ASP A 317 -17.27 3.89 -3.25
N LEU A 318 -16.14 3.21 -3.03
CA LEU A 318 -15.07 3.68 -2.16
C LEU A 318 -14.38 4.93 -2.72
N PHE A 319 -13.92 4.87 -3.96
CA PHE A 319 -13.19 5.97 -4.59
C PHE A 319 -14.11 7.12 -5.02
N GLY A 320 -15.36 6.83 -5.32
CA GLY A 320 -16.35 7.84 -5.67
C GLY A 320 -16.90 8.65 -4.49
N THR A 321 -16.91 8.07 -3.26
CA THR A 321 -17.64 8.70 -2.15
C THR A 321 -16.98 8.64 -0.78
N LYS A 322 -15.90 7.86 -0.58
CA LYS A 322 -15.34 7.54 0.75
C LYS A 322 -13.82 7.67 0.85
N THR A 323 -13.18 8.27 -0.16
CA THR A 323 -11.73 8.46 -0.23
C THR A 323 -11.37 9.91 0.08
N TYR A 324 -10.40 10.11 0.96
CA TYR A 324 -9.83 11.41 1.26
C TYR A 324 -8.99 11.94 0.08
N ILE A 325 -8.78 13.26 0.03
CA ILE A 325 -7.97 13.90 -1.01
C ILE A 325 -6.53 13.34 -1.11
N THR A 326 -6.01 12.81 0.01
CA THR A 326 -4.70 12.15 0.10
C THR A 326 -4.68 10.72 -0.45
N GLY A 327 -5.84 10.20 -0.88
CA GLY A 327 -5.99 8.82 -1.33
C GLY A 327 -6.18 7.81 -0.19
N SER A 328 -6.22 8.26 1.07
CA SER A 328 -6.42 7.40 2.24
C SER A 328 -7.89 7.05 2.49
N HIS A 329 -8.13 6.02 3.29
CA HIS A 329 -9.43 5.48 3.64
C HIS A 329 -9.58 5.28 5.15
N GLY A 330 -10.83 5.21 5.64
CA GLY A 330 -11.14 5.05 7.06
C GLY A 330 -11.45 6.39 7.71
N SER A 331 -12.74 6.74 7.80
CA SER A 331 -13.19 8.02 8.38
C SER A 331 -13.64 7.90 9.83
N ARG A 332 -13.82 6.67 10.34
CA ARG A 332 -14.26 6.40 11.71
C ARG A 332 -13.09 5.91 12.55
N HIS A 333 -12.53 6.82 13.33
CA HIS A 333 -11.34 6.55 14.15
C HIS A 333 -11.57 5.42 15.15
N ARG A 334 -12.72 5.41 15.84
CA ARG A 334 -13.01 4.44 16.90
C ARG A 334 -12.92 2.97 16.47
N ASP A 335 -13.39 2.69 15.24
CA ASP A 335 -13.55 1.32 14.74
C ASP A 335 -12.60 1.03 13.56
N GLU A 336 -11.68 1.95 13.26
CA GLU A 336 -10.78 1.84 12.10
C GLU A 336 -11.54 1.64 10.77
N SER A 337 -12.80 2.12 10.75
CA SER A 337 -13.77 1.71 9.73
C SER A 337 -13.98 2.75 8.64
N ILE A 338 -14.42 2.26 7.49
CA ILE A 338 -14.95 3.06 6.40
C ILE A 338 -16.31 3.62 6.83
N GLY A 339 -16.48 4.93 6.68
CA GLY A 339 -17.74 5.63 6.96
C GLY A 339 -18.78 5.52 5.86
N ASP A 340 -19.88 6.24 6.03
CA ASP A 340 -20.91 6.36 5.02
C ASP A 340 -20.45 7.24 3.84
N ALA A 341 -21.19 7.22 2.73
CA ALA A 341 -20.90 8.04 1.57
C ALA A 341 -20.79 9.52 1.94
N TYR A 342 -19.65 10.14 1.62
CA TYR A 342 -19.27 11.53 1.92
C TYR A 342 -19.03 11.85 3.41
N GLU A 343 -18.97 10.85 4.28
CA GLU A 343 -18.53 10.99 5.67
C GLU A 343 -16.99 11.03 5.71
N LEU A 344 -16.43 12.24 5.54
CA LEU A 344 -14.99 12.49 5.43
C LEU A 344 -14.55 13.63 6.36
N PRO A 345 -14.69 13.48 7.71
CA PRO A 345 -14.22 14.47 8.67
C PRO A 345 -12.68 14.54 8.67
N SER A 346 -12.12 15.74 8.56
CA SER A 346 -10.69 15.95 8.42
C SER A 346 -9.91 15.68 9.71
N ASP A 347 -10.48 16.05 10.87
CA ASP A 347 -9.89 15.93 12.20
C ASP A 347 -10.11 14.55 12.85
N ARG A 348 -11.02 13.75 12.28
CA ARG A 348 -11.37 12.41 12.75
C ARG A 348 -11.01 11.32 11.74
N ALA A 349 -10.28 11.68 10.69
CA ALA A 349 -9.78 10.71 9.73
C ALA A 349 -8.83 9.74 10.44
N TYR A 350 -9.22 8.46 10.51
CA TYR A 350 -8.29 7.41 10.94
C TYR A 350 -7.20 7.23 9.88
N ALA A 351 -7.64 7.00 8.64
CA ALA A 351 -6.76 6.99 7.47
C ALA A 351 -5.47 6.21 7.73
N GLU A 352 -5.62 4.96 8.14
CA GLU A 352 -4.52 4.10 8.59
C GLU A 352 -3.48 3.88 7.48
N THR A 353 -2.22 3.87 7.88
CA THR A 353 -1.09 3.59 6.98
C THR A 353 -1.24 2.22 6.28
N CYS A 354 -1.68 1.17 7.01
CA CYS A 354 -1.91 -0.14 6.40
C CYS A 354 -3.05 -0.12 5.39
N ALA A 355 -4.12 0.67 5.62
CA ALA A 355 -5.19 0.83 4.64
C ALA A 355 -4.70 1.53 3.36
N ALA A 356 -3.83 2.54 3.49
CA ALA A 356 -3.22 3.20 2.33
C ALA A 356 -2.37 2.22 1.49
N ILE A 357 -1.57 1.37 2.14
CA ILE A 357 -0.76 0.33 1.48
C ILE A 357 -1.65 -0.73 0.83
N ALA A 358 -2.68 -1.21 1.53
CA ALA A 358 -3.63 -2.19 0.99
C ALA A 358 -4.39 -1.64 -0.23
N SER A 359 -4.78 -0.36 -0.18
CA SER A 359 -5.38 0.34 -1.33
C SER A 359 -4.45 0.37 -2.53
N PHE A 360 -3.17 0.70 -2.33
CA PHE A 360 -2.15 0.66 -3.38
C PHE A 360 -2.03 -0.74 -4.02
N GLN A 361 -1.99 -1.78 -3.20
CA GLN A 361 -1.86 -3.18 -3.64
C GLN A 361 -3.11 -3.69 -4.37
N TRP A 362 -4.31 -3.29 -3.93
CA TRP A 362 -5.57 -3.63 -4.61
C TRP A 362 -5.67 -2.93 -5.97
N ASN A 363 -5.39 -1.61 -6.03
CA ASN A 363 -5.38 -0.87 -7.29
C ASN A 363 -4.39 -1.45 -8.31
N TRP A 364 -3.23 -1.93 -7.86
CA TRP A 364 -2.28 -2.62 -8.74
C TRP A 364 -2.89 -3.87 -9.39
N ARG A 365 -3.61 -4.68 -8.62
CA ARG A 365 -4.28 -5.89 -9.13
C ARG A 365 -5.38 -5.56 -10.14
N LEU A 366 -6.19 -4.55 -9.85
CA LEU A 366 -7.19 -4.05 -10.78
C LEU A 366 -6.57 -3.50 -12.08
N LEU A 367 -5.45 -2.77 -11.96
CA LEU A 367 -4.69 -2.30 -13.13
C LEU A 367 -4.20 -3.47 -13.99
N LEU A 368 -3.63 -4.52 -13.38
CA LEU A 368 -3.17 -5.71 -14.11
C LEU A 368 -4.32 -6.43 -14.81
N ALA A 369 -5.46 -6.55 -14.14
CA ALA A 369 -6.65 -7.24 -14.67
C ALA A 369 -7.27 -6.49 -15.84
N THR A 370 -7.37 -5.16 -15.76
CA THR A 370 -8.18 -4.34 -16.69
C THR A 370 -7.37 -3.49 -17.67
N GLY A 371 -6.16 -3.06 -17.28
CA GLY A 371 -5.35 -2.10 -18.01
C GLY A 371 -5.82 -0.64 -17.88
N GLU A 372 -6.79 -0.35 -16.98
CA GLU A 372 -7.38 0.97 -16.85
C GLU A 372 -6.53 1.93 -16.02
N ALA A 373 -6.20 3.09 -16.58
CA ALA A 373 -5.31 4.09 -15.99
C ALA A 373 -5.81 4.67 -14.65
N ARG A 374 -7.13 4.63 -14.39
CA ARG A 374 -7.74 5.13 -13.14
C ARG A 374 -7.16 4.47 -11.88
N TYR A 375 -6.78 3.20 -11.98
CA TYR A 375 -6.15 2.47 -10.87
C TYR A 375 -4.72 2.94 -10.64
N ALA A 376 -3.96 3.21 -11.69
CA ALA A 376 -2.63 3.81 -11.56
C ALA A 376 -2.69 5.26 -11.02
N GLU A 377 -3.75 6.02 -11.35
CA GLU A 377 -4.03 7.34 -10.76
C GLU A 377 -4.26 7.26 -9.26
N ALA A 378 -5.08 6.29 -8.81
CA ALA A 378 -5.33 6.04 -7.40
C ALA A 378 -4.04 5.64 -6.66
N MET A 379 -3.20 4.78 -7.28
CA MET A 379 -1.89 4.40 -6.75
C MET A 379 -0.96 5.60 -6.59
N GLU A 380 -0.85 6.46 -7.58
CA GLU A 380 -0.01 7.67 -7.51
C GLU A 380 -0.46 8.60 -6.38
N ARG A 381 -1.76 8.84 -6.27
CA ARG A 381 -2.34 9.71 -5.23
C ARG A 381 -2.05 9.20 -3.84
N VAL A 382 -2.31 7.93 -3.56
CA VAL A 382 -2.10 7.35 -2.23
C VAL A 382 -0.61 7.25 -1.89
N LEU A 383 0.25 6.92 -2.87
CA LEU A 383 1.69 6.78 -2.67
C LEU A 383 2.34 8.10 -2.24
N TRP A 384 2.11 9.18 -3.01
CA TRP A 384 2.77 10.47 -2.79
C TRP A 384 2.18 11.31 -1.66
N ASN A 385 1.05 10.91 -1.10
CA ASN A 385 0.43 11.65 0.00
C ASN A 385 0.30 10.79 1.27
N ALA A 386 -0.63 9.82 1.31
CA ALA A 386 -0.89 9.05 2.52
C ALA A 386 0.30 8.15 2.90
N ILE A 387 0.84 7.36 1.96
CA ILE A 387 1.95 6.44 2.23
C ILE A 387 3.25 7.23 2.50
N ALA A 388 3.58 8.22 1.67
CA ALA A 388 4.77 9.04 1.89
C ALA A 388 4.71 9.84 3.19
N GLY A 389 3.50 10.26 3.60
CA GLY A 389 3.27 10.97 4.85
C GLY A 389 3.36 10.10 6.11
N SER A 390 3.32 8.78 5.97
CA SER A 390 3.27 7.87 7.12
C SER A 390 4.61 7.74 7.84
N SER A 391 5.75 7.85 7.16
CA SER A 391 7.07 7.76 7.79
C SER A 391 7.74 9.12 7.97
N SER A 392 8.66 9.20 8.92
CA SER A 392 9.56 10.35 9.07
C SER A 392 10.55 10.45 7.91
N ARG A 393 11.17 11.63 7.81
CA ARG A 393 12.27 11.87 6.86
C ARG A 393 13.44 10.89 7.06
N GLU A 394 13.68 10.48 8.28
CA GLU A 394 14.72 9.52 8.66
C GLU A 394 14.31 8.07 8.37
N GLY A 395 12.99 7.77 8.35
CA GLY A 395 12.43 6.45 8.08
C GLY A 395 12.33 5.53 9.30
N THR A 396 12.46 6.08 10.52
CA THR A 396 12.45 5.31 11.78
C THR A 396 11.28 5.64 12.70
N ASP A 397 10.44 6.61 12.32
CA ASP A 397 9.25 6.98 13.04
C ASP A 397 8.05 7.02 12.09
N PHE A 398 6.87 6.59 12.59
CA PHE A 398 5.71 6.33 11.75
C PHE A 398 4.45 6.97 12.34
N PHE A 399 3.52 7.38 11.46
CA PHE A 399 2.14 7.59 11.84
C PHE A 399 1.36 6.29 11.65
N TYR A 400 0.56 5.95 12.64
CA TYR A 400 -0.47 4.91 12.50
C TYR A 400 -1.67 5.50 11.77
N SER A 401 -2.29 6.52 12.35
CA SER A 401 -3.38 7.28 11.75
C SER A 401 -2.88 8.57 11.09
N ASN A 402 -3.55 8.98 9.99
CA ASN A 402 -3.09 10.06 9.12
C ASN A 402 -4.18 11.11 8.91
N THR A 403 -4.46 11.91 9.96
CA THR A 403 -5.45 12.98 9.91
C THR A 403 -5.11 14.06 8.88
N LEU A 404 -6.14 14.79 8.40
CA LEU A 404 -5.98 15.93 7.51
C LEU A 404 -6.15 17.27 8.23
N HIS A 405 -6.49 17.24 9.50
CA HIS A 405 -6.54 18.40 10.38
C HIS A 405 -6.10 17.96 11.79
N LEU A 406 -4.92 18.39 12.19
CA LEU A 406 -4.42 18.25 13.56
C LEU A 406 -4.67 19.56 14.29
N ARG A 407 -5.57 19.55 15.27
CA ARG A 407 -5.91 20.72 16.09
C ARG A 407 -4.84 20.98 17.13
N THR A 408 -4.80 22.20 17.63
CA THR A 408 -3.84 22.60 18.69
C THR A 408 -4.01 21.79 19.98
N ASP A 409 -5.24 21.44 20.34
CA ASP A 409 -5.65 20.71 21.53
C ASP A 409 -5.85 19.19 21.32
N HIS A 410 -5.39 18.66 20.16
CA HIS A 410 -5.53 17.23 19.88
C HIS A 410 -4.81 16.39 20.92
N ASP A 411 -5.51 15.40 21.48
CA ASP A 411 -4.97 14.52 22.52
C ASP A 411 -3.87 13.60 21.95
N ASP A 412 -2.86 13.30 22.77
CA ASP A 412 -1.73 12.40 22.47
C ASP A 412 -1.68 11.20 23.45
N ALA A 413 -2.79 10.94 24.16
CA ALA A 413 -2.84 9.84 25.13
C ALA A 413 -2.85 8.47 24.43
N ASP A 414 -3.56 8.37 23.30
CA ASP A 414 -3.64 7.13 22.56
C ASP A 414 -2.37 6.89 21.72
N GLU A 415 -1.98 5.64 21.64
CA GLU A 415 -0.77 5.23 20.91
C GLU A 415 -0.86 5.57 19.41
N ASP A 416 -2.03 5.41 18.81
CA ASP A 416 -2.32 5.69 17.40
C ASP A 416 -2.68 7.16 17.10
N SER A 417 -2.55 8.06 18.10
CA SER A 417 -2.79 9.49 17.93
C SER A 417 -1.99 10.06 16.76
N PRO A 418 -2.61 10.82 15.83
CA PRO A 418 -1.93 11.45 14.71
C PRO A 418 -1.09 12.67 15.08
N ARG A 419 -0.93 12.98 16.38
CA ARG A 419 -0.21 14.14 16.87
C ARG A 419 1.28 14.08 16.58
N ARG A 420 1.86 12.87 16.69
CA ARG A 420 3.28 12.63 16.40
C ARG A 420 3.51 11.25 15.83
N ARG A 421 4.58 11.08 15.09
CA ARG A 421 5.11 9.77 14.72
C ARG A 421 5.71 9.09 15.94
N ARG A 422 5.66 7.76 15.95
CA ARG A 422 6.28 6.93 16.99
C ARG A 422 7.25 5.93 16.35
N PRO A 423 8.32 5.55 17.05
CA PRO A 423 9.27 4.57 16.53
C PRO A 423 8.65 3.18 16.38
N TRP A 424 7.69 2.84 17.24
CA TRP A 424 6.98 1.55 17.25
C TRP A 424 5.63 1.66 17.93
N TYR A 425 4.83 0.61 17.83
CA TYR A 425 3.48 0.48 18.39
C TYR A 425 3.30 -0.89 19.05
N GLN A 426 2.39 -1.01 19.99
CA GLN A 426 1.99 -2.30 20.54
C GLN A 426 1.32 -3.17 19.44
N CYS A 427 0.49 -2.54 18.60
CA CYS A 427 0.00 -3.12 17.34
C CYS A 427 0.86 -2.59 16.20
N ALA A 428 2.01 -3.20 15.94
CA ALA A 428 3.02 -2.66 15.03
C ALA A 428 2.79 -3.01 13.55
N CYS A 429 1.54 -3.09 13.10
CA CYS A 429 1.22 -3.51 11.73
C CYS A 429 1.82 -2.59 10.65
N CYS A 430 1.89 -1.26 10.90
CA CYS A 430 2.23 -0.26 9.88
C CYS A 430 3.72 -0.20 9.50
N PRO A 431 4.70 -0.18 10.44
CA PRO A 431 6.10 -0.05 10.07
C PRO A 431 6.62 -1.18 9.16
N PRO A 432 6.47 -2.47 9.48
CA PRO A 432 6.94 -3.54 8.61
C PRO A 432 6.12 -3.66 7.33
N ASN A 433 4.83 -3.25 7.32
CA ASN A 433 4.03 -3.19 6.11
C ASN A 433 4.55 -2.13 5.12
N LEU A 434 4.96 -0.96 5.62
CA LEU A 434 5.63 0.05 4.81
C LEU A 434 6.99 -0.44 4.30
N ALA A 435 7.78 -1.09 5.17
CA ALA A 435 9.09 -1.62 4.82
C ALA A 435 9.01 -2.61 3.65
N ARG A 436 8.06 -3.57 3.66
CA ARG A 436 7.89 -4.55 2.58
C ARG A 436 7.41 -3.93 1.26
N LEU A 437 6.52 -2.91 1.32
CA LEU A 437 6.10 -2.18 0.12
C LEU A 437 7.29 -1.46 -0.52
N MET A 438 8.06 -0.70 0.28
CA MET A 438 9.19 0.07 -0.25
C MET A 438 10.33 -0.81 -0.73
N ALA A 439 10.55 -1.97 -0.11
CA ALA A 439 11.51 -2.96 -0.58
C ALA A 439 11.19 -3.50 -1.99
N SER A 440 9.92 -3.52 -2.38
CA SER A 440 9.44 -4.06 -3.66
C SER A 440 8.83 -3.01 -4.60
N ILE A 441 8.94 -1.71 -4.30
CA ILE A 441 8.21 -0.64 -5.00
C ILE A 441 8.46 -0.60 -6.51
N GLN A 442 9.66 -0.96 -6.97
CA GLN A 442 10.00 -1.01 -8.39
C GLN A 442 9.14 -1.99 -9.20
N ALA A 443 8.58 -3.03 -8.57
CA ALA A 443 7.72 -4.00 -9.25
C ALA A 443 6.30 -3.48 -9.56
N TYR A 444 5.97 -2.26 -9.14
CA TYR A 444 4.67 -1.61 -9.35
C TYR A 444 4.71 -0.46 -10.36
N LEU A 445 5.81 -0.29 -11.10
CA LEU A 445 6.02 0.88 -11.95
C LEU A 445 5.79 0.61 -13.43
N VAL A 446 6.16 -0.59 -13.87
CA VAL A 446 6.19 -0.95 -15.29
C VAL A 446 5.52 -2.31 -15.50
N THR A 447 4.73 -2.39 -16.56
CA THR A 447 4.18 -3.66 -17.04
C THR A 447 4.53 -3.89 -18.50
N ARG A 448 4.26 -5.10 -18.95
CA ARG A 448 4.31 -5.48 -20.36
C ARG A 448 3.03 -6.19 -20.79
N ASP A 449 2.77 -6.16 -22.09
CA ASP A 449 1.76 -6.96 -22.76
C ASP A 449 2.28 -7.52 -24.08
N GLY A 450 1.40 -8.08 -24.91
CA GLY A 450 1.77 -8.58 -26.22
C GLY A 450 2.21 -7.51 -27.23
N THR A 451 2.04 -6.22 -26.90
CA THR A 451 2.37 -5.09 -27.78
C THR A 451 3.65 -4.36 -27.34
N GLY A 452 3.99 -4.36 -26.06
CA GLY A 452 5.16 -3.64 -25.55
C GLY A 452 5.15 -3.38 -24.05
N LEU A 453 5.60 -2.18 -23.65
CA LEU A 453 5.78 -1.76 -22.25
C LEU A 453 4.84 -0.61 -21.91
N GLN A 454 4.37 -0.60 -20.66
CA GLN A 454 3.58 0.48 -20.07
C GLN A 454 4.28 1.00 -18.80
N VAL A 455 4.58 2.30 -18.77
CA VAL A 455 5.11 3.00 -17.58
C VAL A 455 3.93 3.69 -16.89
N HIS A 456 3.59 3.23 -15.70
CA HIS A 456 2.42 3.69 -14.96
C HIS A 456 2.71 4.88 -14.04
N MET A 457 3.90 4.90 -13.45
CA MET A 457 4.39 6.00 -12.62
C MET A 457 5.80 6.37 -13.05
N PRO A 458 6.12 7.65 -13.23
CA PRO A 458 7.46 8.10 -13.59
C PRO A 458 8.48 7.83 -12.47
N PHE A 459 9.71 7.46 -12.87
CA PHE A 459 10.82 7.20 -11.94
C PHE A 459 12.15 7.48 -12.62
N SER A 460 13.24 7.52 -11.84
CA SER A 460 14.61 7.47 -12.38
C SER A 460 15.20 6.08 -12.12
N GLY A 461 15.76 5.46 -13.17
CA GLY A 461 16.29 4.11 -13.08
C GLY A 461 16.50 3.44 -14.43
N THR A 462 16.60 2.12 -14.41
CA THR A 462 16.75 1.29 -15.60
C THR A 462 15.69 0.21 -15.67
N VAL A 463 15.34 -0.19 -16.89
CA VAL A 463 14.47 -1.32 -17.18
C VAL A 463 15.21 -2.26 -18.12
N SER A 464 15.45 -3.50 -17.69
CA SER A 464 16.06 -4.55 -18.51
C SER A 464 15.07 -5.71 -18.63
N THR A 465 14.44 -5.86 -19.79
CA THR A 465 13.34 -6.83 -19.97
C THR A 465 13.23 -7.31 -21.40
N VAL A 466 12.18 -8.10 -21.66
CA VAL A 466 11.85 -8.57 -23.01
C VAL A 466 10.63 -7.85 -23.56
N VAL A 467 10.68 -7.54 -24.85
CA VAL A 467 9.61 -6.95 -25.65
C VAL A 467 9.31 -7.86 -26.84
N PRO A 468 8.23 -7.64 -27.62
CA PRO A 468 7.98 -8.43 -28.82
C PRO A 468 9.21 -8.49 -29.74
N GLY A 469 9.79 -9.68 -29.89
CA GLY A 469 10.90 -9.94 -30.81
C GLY A 469 12.31 -9.81 -30.24
N GLY A 470 12.51 -9.46 -28.95
CA GLY A 470 13.84 -9.37 -28.38
C GLY A 470 13.91 -8.77 -26.97
N ALA A 471 15.11 -8.55 -26.49
CA ALA A 471 15.39 -7.88 -25.23
C ALA A 471 15.58 -6.36 -25.42
N VAL A 472 15.31 -5.59 -24.38
CA VAL A 472 15.54 -4.14 -24.35
C VAL A 472 16.12 -3.71 -23.01
N ASP A 473 17.04 -2.74 -23.07
CA ASP A 473 17.53 -1.98 -21.92
C ASP A 473 17.17 -0.51 -22.09
N LEU A 474 16.43 0.03 -21.12
CA LEU A 474 16.02 1.43 -21.07
C LEU A 474 16.66 2.15 -19.90
N ALA A 475 17.02 3.40 -20.09
CA ALA A 475 17.25 4.35 -19.00
C ALA A 475 16.03 5.28 -18.90
N VAL A 476 15.50 5.41 -17.71
CA VAL A 476 14.38 6.30 -17.40
C VAL A 476 14.88 7.41 -16.49
N ARG A 477 14.51 8.66 -16.79
CA ARG A 477 14.84 9.84 -15.99
C ARG A 477 13.58 10.64 -15.74
N SER A 478 13.34 10.99 -14.50
CA SER A 478 12.22 11.85 -14.14
C SER A 478 12.47 12.58 -12.82
N GLY A 479 12.09 13.84 -12.77
CA GLY A 479 12.05 14.61 -11.53
C GLY A 479 10.73 14.50 -10.76
N HIS A 480 9.86 13.56 -11.14
CA HIS A 480 8.58 13.31 -10.47
C HIS A 480 8.78 13.04 -8.96
N PRO A 481 7.93 13.56 -8.05
CA PRO A 481 6.69 14.34 -8.28
C PRO A 481 6.90 15.86 -8.43
N TRP A 482 8.13 16.35 -8.55
CA TRP A 482 8.48 17.75 -8.48
C TRP A 482 8.38 18.46 -9.82
N ASP A 483 8.63 17.77 -10.90
CA ASP A 483 8.47 18.27 -12.27
C ASP A 483 7.78 17.24 -13.16
N GLY A 484 7.44 17.63 -14.36
CA GLY A 484 6.69 16.81 -15.31
C GLY A 484 7.52 16.26 -16.46
N GLU A 485 8.84 16.26 -16.34
CA GLU A 485 9.72 15.74 -17.36
C GLU A 485 9.96 14.24 -17.19
N VAL A 486 9.77 13.50 -18.26
CA VAL A 486 10.08 12.06 -18.33
C VAL A 486 10.90 11.82 -19.59
N GLY A 487 12.13 11.38 -19.42
CA GLY A 487 13.03 10.97 -20.50
C GLY A 487 13.24 9.46 -20.49
N ILE A 488 13.13 8.82 -21.65
CA ILE A 488 13.44 7.39 -21.81
C ILE A 488 14.46 7.27 -22.95
N GLU A 489 15.63 6.70 -22.64
CA GLU A 489 16.66 6.39 -23.61
C GLU A 489 16.74 4.87 -23.81
N VAL A 490 16.69 4.42 -25.04
CA VAL A 490 16.95 3.02 -25.42
C VAL A 490 18.45 2.80 -25.42
N ARG A 491 18.98 2.13 -24.40
CA ARG A 491 20.43 1.82 -24.30
C ARG A 491 20.84 0.66 -25.20
N ALA A 492 19.98 -0.35 -25.25
CA ALA A 492 20.15 -1.50 -26.13
C ALA A 492 18.78 -2.05 -26.52
N CYS A 493 18.68 -2.56 -27.75
CA CYS A 493 17.47 -3.23 -28.23
C CYS A 493 17.88 -4.30 -29.25
N SER A 494 17.52 -5.55 -28.99
CA SER A 494 17.76 -6.66 -29.91
C SER A 494 16.53 -7.00 -30.77
N SER A 495 15.38 -6.34 -30.52
CA SER A 495 14.16 -6.55 -31.31
C SER A 495 14.28 -5.90 -32.69
N ALA A 496 14.06 -6.71 -33.72
CA ALA A 496 13.92 -6.22 -35.09
C ALA A 496 12.44 -5.84 -35.43
N ARG A 497 11.51 -6.02 -34.48
CA ARG A 497 10.08 -5.73 -34.65
C ARG A 497 9.73 -4.36 -34.07
N GLU A 498 8.64 -3.80 -34.52
CA GLU A 498 8.00 -2.68 -33.86
C GLU A 498 7.38 -3.15 -32.54
N TRP A 499 7.45 -2.31 -31.51
CA TRP A 499 6.78 -2.50 -30.24
C TRP A 499 6.39 -1.16 -29.62
N ALA A 500 5.40 -1.18 -28.76
CA ALA A 500 4.80 -0.01 -28.16
C ALA A 500 5.48 0.36 -26.84
N LEU A 501 5.75 1.64 -26.66
CA LEU A 501 6.10 2.23 -25.36
C LEU A 501 5.00 3.22 -24.97
N ALA A 502 4.25 2.89 -23.93
CA ALA A 502 3.12 3.66 -23.44
C ALA A 502 3.44 4.34 -22.11
N LEU A 503 3.24 5.64 -22.03
CA LEU A 503 3.46 6.45 -20.83
C LEU A 503 2.12 6.94 -20.30
N ARG A 504 1.82 6.68 -19.01
CA ARG A 504 0.62 7.21 -18.39
C ARG A 504 0.73 8.73 -18.22
N VAL A 505 -0.31 9.43 -18.60
CA VAL A 505 -0.51 10.85 -18.35
C VAL A 505 -1.55 10.99 -17.22
N PRO A 506 -1.18 11.57 -16.06
CA PRO A 506 -2.08 11.70 -14.93
C PRO A 506 -3.31 12.56 -15.22
N GLU A 507 -4.39 12.39 -14.44
CA GLU A 507 -5.62 13.18 -14.59
C GLU A 507 -5.46 14.67 -14.24
N TRP A 508 -4.45 15.00 -13.41
CA TRP A 508 -4.15 16.38 -13.06
C TRP A 508 -3.52 17.18 -14.21
N VAL A 509 -3.25 16.56 -15.36
CA VAL A 509 -2.75 17.21 -16.60
C VAL A 509 -3.77 17.05 -17.71
N SER A 510 -4.04 18.14 -18.44
CA SER A 510 -4.78 18.05 -19.70
C SER A 510 -3.94 17.34 -20.77
N ALA A 511 -4.49 16.34 -21.44
CA ALA A 511 -3.78 15.65 -22.53
C ALA A 511 -3.31 16.60 -23.65
N ARG A 512 -3.97 17.77 -23.81
CA ARG A 512 -3.62 18.81 -24.80
C ARG A 512 -2.36 19.58 -24.42
N GLU A 513 -1.97 19.56 -23.16
CA GLU A 513 -0.78 20.25 -22.65
C GLU A 513 0.46 19.35 -22.65
N VAL A 514 0.27 18.04 -22.89
CA VAL A 514 1.39 17.08 -22.96
C VAL A 514 2.10 17.23 -24.30
N ARG A 515 3.41 17.27 -24.23
CA ARG A 515 4.29 17.29 -25.39
C ARG A 515 5.15 16.06 -25.41
N ILE A 516 5.26 15.44 -26.58
CA ILE A 516 6.08 14.26 -26.80
C ILE A 516 7.08 14.59 -27.89
N ALA A 517 8.32 14.21 -27.69
CA ALA A 517 9.38 14.37 -28.66
C ALA A 517 10.23 13.11 -28.75
N LEU A 518 10.72 12.81 -29.95
CA LEU A 518 11.71 11.77 -30.22
C LEU A 518 12.96 12.45 -30.77
N ASP A 519 14.10 12.23 -30.13
CA ASP A 519 15.39 12.85 -30.46
C ASP A 519 15.31 14.38 -30.62
N GLY A 520 14.53 15.00 -29.71
CA GLY A 520 14.29 16.45 -29.70
C GLY A 520 13.29 16.94 -30.76
N ARG A 521 12.72 16.06 -31.58
CA ARG A 521 11.71 16.43 -32.59
C ARG A 521 10.31 16.09 -32.10
N PRO A 522 9.35 17.04 -32.19
CA PRO A 522 7.97 16.76 -31.81
C PRO A 522 7.41 15.49 -32.50
N LEU A 523 6.71 14.66 -31.74
CA LEU A 523 6.12 13.43 -32.19
C LEU A 523 4.65 13.37 -31.75
N GLU A 524 3.76 12.97 -32.64
CA GLU A 524 2.39 12.63 -32.29
C GLU A 524 2.32 11.20 -31.76
N ALA A 525 1.76 11.03 -30.54
CA ALA A 525 1.50 9.74 -29.97
C ALA A 525 0.05 9.32 -30.21
N SER A 526 -0.20 8.01 -30.29
CA SER A 526 -1.54 7.48 -30.19
C SER A 526 -2.00 7.46 -28.72
N TRP A 527 -3.30 7.54 -28.49
CA TRP A 527 -3.86 7.58 -27.14
C TRP A 527 -4.80 6.41 -26.89
N THR A 528 -4.58 5.71 -25.80
CA THR A 528 -5.49 4.70 -25.27
C THR A 528 -5.83 5.09 -23.82
N GLY A 529 -7.04 5.62 -23.61
CA GLY A 529 -7.39 6.22 -22.33
C GLY A 529 -6.42 7.34 -21.94
N ARG A 530 -5.70 7.15 -20.85
CA ARG A 530 -4.69 8.08 -20.32
C ARG A 530 -3.24 7.69 -20.66
N TYR A 531 -3.03 6.77 -21.61
CA TYR A 531 -1.69 6.39 -22.07
C TYR A 531 -1.36 7.03 -23.42
N ALA A 532 -0.27 7.77 -23.45
CA ALA A 532 0.36 8.26 -24.67
C ALA A 532 1.32 7.17 -25.17
N THR A 533 1.05 6.61 -26.36
CA THR A 533 1.71 5.42 -26.89
C THR A 533 2.46 5.74 -28.16
N VAL A 534 3.73 5.35 -28.21
CA VAL A 534 4.59 5.44 -29.38
C VAL A 534 4.95 4.02 -29.82
N THR A 535 4.52 3.62 -31.02
CA THR A 535 4.82 2.31 -31.61
C THR A 535 5.79 2.48 -32.79
N ARG A 536 6.95 1.86 -32.68
CA ARG A 536 7.97 1.89 -33.74
C ARG A 536 8.98 0.75 -33.56
N ARG A 537 9.87 0.59 -34.53
CA ARG A 537 11.10 -0.14 -34.34
C ARG A 537 12.07 0.78 -33.58
N TRP A 538 12.41 0.39 -32.35
CA TRP A 538 13.32 1.12 -31.49
C TRP A 538 14.77 0.69 -31.74
N GLU A 539 15.70 1.64 -31.73
CA GLU A 539 17.13 1.42 -31.90
C GLU A 539 17.91 1.99 -30.70
N ALA A 540 19.10 1.44 -30.43
CA ALA A 540 19.96 1.98 -29.39
C ALA A 540 20.32 3.46 -29.69
N GLY A 541 20.13 4.33 -28.73
CA GLY A 541 20.33 5.76 -28.83
C GLY A 541 19.03 6.56 -29.02
N ASP A 542 17.90 5.94 -29.36
CA ASP A 542 16.60 6.60 -29.44
C ASP A 542 16.23 7.23 -28.07
N ARG A 543 15.75 8.46 -28.06
CA ARG A 543 15.37 9.22 -26.86
C ARG A 543 13.95 9.74 -26.96
N LEU A 544 13.04 9.12 -26.22
CA LEU A 544 11.67 9.58 -26.06
C LEU A 544 11.58 10.56 -24.87
N GLN A 545 10.98 11.71 -25.07
CA GLN A 545 10.72 12.71 -24.04
C GLN A 545 9.23 12.98 -23.95
N LEU A 546 8.70 12.98 -22.72
CA LEU A 546 7.36 13.46 -22.39
C LEU A 546 7.52 14.63 -21.43
N SER A 547 6.88 15.76 -21.76
CA SER A 547 6.86 16.98 -20.95
C SER A 547 5.41 17.34 -20.65
N GLN A 548 5.11 17.56 -19.37
CA GLN A 548 3.77 17.88 -18.88
C GLN A 548 3.85 18.94 -17.77
N PRO A 549 2.93 19.94 -17.74
CA PRO A 549 2.96 20.97 -16.70
C PRO A 549 2.56 20.40 -15.35
N VAL A 550 3.31 20.76 -14.30
CA VAL A 550 2.95 20.44 -12.89
C VAL A 550 2.35 21.70 -12.27
N ALA A 551 1.08 21.95 -12.63
CA ALA A 551 0.37 23.16 -12.24
C ALA A 551 -0.11 23.10 -10.78
N VAL A 552 -0.19 24.27 -10.14
CA VAL A 552 -0.89 24.46 -8.87
C VAL A 552 -2.39 24.54 -9.13
N ARG A 553 -3.17 23.90 -8.29
CA ARG A 553 -4.64 23.88 -8.38
C ARG A 553 -5.25 24.09 -7.00
N THR A 554 -6.30 24.88 -6.96
CA THR A 554 -7.19 24.93 -5.81
C THR A 554 -8.31 23.92 -6.01
N VAL A 555 -8.53 23.07 -5.02
CA VAL A 555 -9.53 21.98 -5.05
C VAL A 555 -10.62 22.31 -4.05
N VAL A 556 -11.88 22.24 -4.49
CA VAL A 556 -13.04 22.41 -3.63
C VAL A 556 -13.70 21.04 -3.33
N PRO A 557 -14.23 20.84 -2.13
CA PRO A 557 -14.86 19.57 -1.79
C PRO A 557 -16.20 19.39 -2.49
N HIS A 558 -16.62 18.15 -2.68
CA HIS A 558 -17.98 17.88 -3.11
C HIS A 558 -18.98 18.40 -2.08
N ARG A 559 -20.08 19.01 -2.53
CA ARG A 559 -21.09 19.68 -1.67
C ARG A 559 -21.70 18.82 -0.56
N ARG A 560 -21.62 17.50 -0.64
CA ARG A 560 -22.10 16.55 0.39
C ARG A 560 -21.07 16.25 1.47
N ILE A 561 -19.82 16.72 1.35
CA ILE A 561 -18.80 16.58 2.38
C ILE A 561 -18.93 17.76 3.35
N ASP A 562 -19.86 17.62 4.30
CA ASP A 562 -20.20 18.71 5.21
C ASP A 562 -19.03 19.16 6.09
N ALA A 563 -18.16 18.25 6.47
CA ALA A 563 -17.02 18.52 7.37
C ALA A 563 -16.01 19.55 6.82
N VAL A 564 -15.97 19.76 5.51
CA VAL A 564 -15.04 20.68 4.85
C VAL A 564 -15.74 21.64 3.89
N ARG A 565 -17.05 21.82 4.07
CA ARG A 565 -17.83 22.80 3.32
C ARG A 565 -17.29 24.21 3.54
N GLY A 566 -17.15 25.00 2.49
CA GLY A 566 -16.55 26.34 2.55
C GLY A 566 -15.04 26.36 2.73
N CYS A 567 -14.38 25.19 2.57
CA CYS A 567 -12.93 25.09 2.56
C CYS A 567 -12.40 24.81 1.15
N ALA A 568 -11.10 25.07 0.96
CA ALA A 568 -10.35 24.65 -0.20
C ALA A 568 -9.05 23.97 0.21
N ALA A 569 -8.60 23.02 -0.62
CA ALA A 569 -7.28 22.42 -0.51
C ALA A 569 -6.41 22.83 -1.69
N VAL A 570 -5.10 22.78 -1.53
CA VAL A 570 -4.13 23.13 -2.59
C VAL A 570 -3.40 21.88 -3.01
N GLN A 571 -3.28 21.69 -4.33
CA GLN A 571 -2.50 20.61 -4.94
C GLN A 571 -1.52 21.17 -5.97
N ARG A 572 -0.37 20.51 -6.12
CA ARG A 572 0.57 20.74 -7.22
C ARG A 572 0.98 19.40 -7.81
N GLY A 573 0.60 19.15 -9.06
CA GLY A 573 0.73 17.81 -9.63
C GLY A 573 0.03 16.75 -8.77
N PRO A 574 0.71 15.66 -8.39
CA PRO A 574 0.14 14.61 -7.53
C PRO A 574 0.11 14.98 -6.05
N LEU A 575 0.84 16.01 -5.62
CA LEU A 575 1.03 16.36 -4.22
C LEU A 575 -0.10 17.21 -3.66
N VAL A 576 -0.63 16.82 -2.52
CA VAL A 576 -1.50 17.62 -1.65
C VAL A 576 -0.62 18.45 -0.72
N TYR A 577 -0.99 19.70 -0.49
CA TYR A 577 -0.28 20.63 0.40
C TYR A 577 -1.08 20.91 1.65
N CYS A 578 -0.39 21.25 2.73
CA CYS A 578 -0.98 21.63 4.00
C CYS A 578 -0.28 22.84 4.61
N LEU A 579 -0.99 23.51 5.53
CA LEU A 579 -0.43 24.49 6.45
C LEU A 579 0.04 23.79 7.73
N GLU A 580 1.20 24.17 8.27
CA GLU A 580 1.61 23.81 9.62
C GLU A 580 1.64 25.09 10.49
N GLY A 581 1.13 25.00 11.71
CA GLY A 581 1.01 26.17 12.60
C GLY A 581 2.36 26.84 12.94
N GLN A 582 3.45 26.11 12.85
CA GLN A 582 4.80 26.66 13.05
C GLN A 582 5.29 27.57 11.90
N ASP A 583 4.61 27.57 10.75
CA ASP A 583 4.91 28.45 9.63
C ASP A 583 4.07 29.74 9.64
N LEU A 584 3.20 29.88 10.65
CA LEU A 584 2.44 31.10 10.91
C LEU A 584 3.22 32.03 11.83
N ASP A 585 2.85 33.31 11.84
CA ASP A 585 3.33 34.21 12.90
C ASP A 585 2.82 33.69 14.26
N GLY A 586 3.63 33.81 15.30
CA GLY A 586 3.30 33.24 16.62
C GLY A 586 2.04 33.83 17.30
N ALA A 587 1.36 34.78 16.67
CA ALA A 587 0.13 35.41 17.14
C ALA A 587 -1.13 34.85 16.41
N THR A 588 -0.96 34.13 15.30
CA THR A 588 -2.05 33.60 14.48
C THR A 588 -2.28 32.11 14.79
N ALA A 589 -3.47 31.77 15.28
CA ALA A 589 -3.87 30.37 15.40
C ALA A 589 -4.22 29.77 14.02
N LEU A 590 -3.99 28.49 13.84
CA LEU A 590 -4.28 27.81 12.57
C LEU A 590 -5.77 27.86 12.20
N GLU A 591 -6.63 27.86 13.20
CA GLU A 591 -8.09 27.94 13.08
C GLU A 591 -8.56 29.29 12.52
N ASP A 592 -7.80 30.37 12.74
CA ASP A 592 -8.12 31.74 12.32
C ASP A 592 -7.66 32.03 10.87
N VAL A 593 -6.99 31.06 10.21
CA VAL A 593 -6.47 31.27 8.87
C VAL A 593 -7.55 31.05 7.81
N VAL A 594 -7.68 32.01 6.92
CA VAL A 594 -8.56 31.96 5.75
C VAL A 594 -7.72 32.05 4.46
N LEU A 595 -7.95 31.17 3.51
CA LEU A 595 -7.26 31.15 2.22
C LEU A 595 -7.93 32.12 1.23
N ASP A 596 -7.17 32.97 0.59
CA ASP A 596 -7.64 33.77 -0.55
C ASP A 596 -7.56 32.94 -1.83
N THR A 597 -8.71 32.50 -2.34
CA THR A 597 -8.80 31.68 -3.56
C THR A 597 -8.87 32.48 -4.86
N ARG A 598 -8.82 33.83 -4.79
CA ARG A 598 -8.84 34.72 -5.99
C ARG A 598 -7.52 34.64 -6.76
N ALA A 599 -6.43 34.27 -6.11
CA ALA A 599 -5.15 33.98 -6.72
C ALA A 599 -4.70 32.55 -6.41
N LEU A 600 -4.08 31.90 -7.39
CA LEU A 600 -3.45 30.60 -7.15
C LEU A 600 -2.18 30.77 -6.31
N PRO A 601 -1.88 29.85 -5.38
CA PRO A 601 -0.60 29.83 -4.69
C PRO A 601 0.57 29.73 -5.68
N GLU A 602 1.68 30.38 -5.36
CA GLU A 602 2.88 30.42 -6.20
C GLU A 602 3.94 29.42 -5.71
N PRO A 603 4.54 28.63 -6.62
CA PRO A 603 5.66 27.78 -6.27
C PRO A 603 6.87 28.58 -5.82
N THR A 604 7.55 28.14 -4.76
CA THR A 604 8.78 28.74 -4.26
C THR A 604 9.82 27.66 -3.93
N ALA A 605 11.09 27.99 -4.18
CA ALA A 605 12.23 27.20 -3.73
C ALA A 605 12.64 27.55 -2.29
N ASP A 606 12.05 28.60 -1.70
CA ASP A 606 12.24 28.98 -0.31
C ASP A 606 11.44 28.03 0.59
N VAL A 607 12.08 26.91 0.89
CA VAL A 607 11.51 25.81 1.68
C VAL A 607 11.80 26.06 3.15
N PRO A 608 10.81 25.89 4.05
CA PRO A 608 11.02 26.07 5.48
C PRO A 608 12.20 25.29 6.04
N ALA A 609 12.90 25.89 7.01
CA ALA A 609 14.03 25.27 7.68
C ALA A 609 13.66 23.89 8.25
N GLY A 610 14.55 22.91 8.12
CA GLY A 610 14.31 21.51 8.52
C GLY A 610 13.68 20.63 7.44
N LEU A 611 13.12 21.20 6.35
CA LEU A 611 12.60 20.46 5.19
C LEU A 611 13.50 20.55 3.95
N ALA A 612 14.53 21.38 3.98
CA ALA A 612 15.48 21.53 2.87
C ALA A 612 16.11 20.16 2.51
N GLY A 613 16.18 19.88 1.20
CA GLY A 613 16.65 18.59 0.66
C GLY A 613 15.60 17.48 0.67
N TYR A 614 14.59 17.53 1.54
CA TYR A 614 13.46 16.60 1.57
C TYR A 614 12.27 17.11 0.74
N VAL A 615 11.99 18.40 0.85
CA VAL A 615 11.01 19.12 0.01
C VAL A 615 11.77 19.97 -1.01
N LYS A 616 11.39 19.87 -2.29
CA LYS A 616 12.00 20.68 -3.35
C LYS A 616 11.19 21.94 -3.69
N VAL A 617 9.87 21.89 -3.48
CA VAL A 617 8.96 22.99 -3.81
C VAL A 617 7.95 23.18 -2.69
N ALA A 618 7.96 24.32 -2.04
CA ALA A 618 6.89 24.81 -1.18
C ALA A 618 5.97 25.73 -2.00
N LEU A 619 4.82 26.12 -1.43
CA LEU A 619 3.92 27.10 -2.06
C LEU A 619 3.73 28.29 -1.14
N THR A 620 3.59 29.47 -1.74
CA THR A 620 3.18 30.68 -1.05
C THR A 620 1.77 31.04 -1.50
N ALA A 621 0.85 31.18 -0.54
CA ALA A 621 -0.53 31.59 -0.79
C ALA A 621 -0.83 32.94 -0.13
N ALA A 622 -1.76 33.67 -0.71
CA ALA A 622 -2.40 34.79 -0.04
C ALA A 622 -3.47 34.26 0.91
N GLY A 623 -3.58 34.88 2.07
CA GLY A 623 -4.60 34.55 3.06
C GLY A 623 -4.95 35.79 3.88
N ALA A 624 -5.85 35.61 4.83
CA ALA A 624 -6.21 36.61 5.83
C ALA A 624 -6.35 35.92 7.18
N ARG A 625 -6.21 36.70 8.21
CA ARG A 625 -6.56 36.31 9.59
C ARG A 625 -8.01 36.67 9.84
N SER A 626 -8.81 35.73 10.32
CA SER A 626 -10.18 35.98 10.81
C SER A 626 -10.10 36.16 12.33
N GLU A 627 -10.62 37.26 12.85
CA GLU A 627 -10.86 37.40 14.29
C GLU A 627 -12.21 36.72 14.59
N GLY A 628 -12.18 35.42 14.89
CA GLY A 628 -13.38 34.71 15.33
C GLY A 628 -13.95 35.26 16.64
N ALA A 629 -15.22 35.00 16.93
CA ALA A 629 -15.87 35.34 18.19
C ALA A 629 -15.20 34.61 19.35
N ALA A 630 -14.20 35.25 19.95
CA ALA A 630 -13.39 34.69 21.01
C ALA A 630 -14.28 34.18 22.17
N GLY A 631 -14.29 32.89 22.42
CA GLY A 631 -14.77 32.25 23.63
C GLY A 631 -16.25 31.85 23.66
N LEU A 632 -17.04 32.02 22.62
CA LEU A 632 -18.43 31.57 22.54
C LEU A 632 -18.56 30.38 21.58
N LEU A 633 -19.30 29.34 22.00
CA LEU A 633 -19.67 28.23 21.10
C LEU A 633 -20.50 28.65 19.90
N TYR A 634 -21.33 29.68 20.10
CA TYR A 634 -22.21 30.25 19.08
C TYR A 634 -22.20 31.78 19.22
N GLY A 635 -21.97 32.48 18.14
CA GLY A 635 -21.93 33.93 18.08
C GLY A 635 -23.07 34.50 17.21
N ASP A 636 -23.32 35.81 17.28
CA ASP A 636 -24.42 36.50 16.56
C ASP A 636 -24.17 36.66 15.04
N GLY A 637 -23.10 36.06 14.49
CA GLY A 637 -22.78 36.19 13.06
C GLY A 637 -22.52 37.63 12.60
N ALA A 638 -22.21 38.54 13.52
CA ALA A 638 -21.67 39.87 13.19
C ALA A 638 -20.39 39.70 12.42
N ALA A 639 -20.33 40.26 11.23
CA ALA A 639 -19.33 40.09 10.21
C ALA A 639 -17.93 39.89 10.80
N GLU A 640 -17.35 38.71 10.58
CA GLU A 640 -15.91 38.49 10.74
C GLU A 640 -15.21 39.57 9.93
N GLN A 641 -14.63 40.56 10.59
CA GLN A 641 -13.85 41.56 9.89
C GLN A 641 -12.64 40.86 9.30
N ALA A 642 -12.52 40.95 7.99
CA ALA A 642 -11.30 40.49 7.31
C ALA A 642 -10.11 41.21 7.95
N ALA A 643 -9.36 40.48 8.73
CA ALA A 643 -8.15 40.97 9.34
C ALA A 643 -7.02 41.05 8.30
N ASP A 644 -5.87 41.55 8.71
CA ASP A 644 -4.71 41.86 7.90
C ASP A 644 -4.36 40.74 6.91
N ALA A 645 -4.03 41.11 5.68
CA ALA A 645 -3.55 40.19 4.67
C ALA A 645 -2.31 39.44 5.17
N ALA A 646 -2.36 38.11 5.12
CA ALA A 646 -1.27 37.24 5.54
C ALA A 646 -0.66 36.50 4.34
N ARG A 647 0.65 36.28 4.40
CA ARG A 647 1.33 35.35 3.50
C ARG A 647 1.46 34.01 4.15
N LEU A 648 0.92 32.98 3.50
CA LEU A 648 0.88 31.62 4.02
C LEU A 648 1.92 30.77 3.30
N THR A 649 2.66 29.96 4.04
CA THR A 649 3.57 28.95 3.49
C THR A 649 2.90 27.58 3.58
N LEU A 650 2.77 26.90 2.44
CA LEU A 650 2.25 25.54 2.38
C LEU A 650 3.37 24.57 2.01
N VAL A 651 3.39 23.45 2.70
CA VAL A 651 4.33 22.35 2.43
C VAL A 651 3.56 21.09 1.98
N PRO A 652 4.21 20.17 1.24
CA PRO A 652 3.56 18.92 0.89
C PRO A 652 3.10 18.17 2.15
N TYR A 653 1.90 17.60 2.10
CA TYR A 653 1.30 16.86 3.21
C TYR A 653 2.22 15.75 3.76
N PHE A 654 2.98 15.08 2.90
CA PHE A 654 3.91 14.05 3.33
C PHE A 654 5.04 14.58 4.23
N ALA A 655 5.35 15.88 4.15
CA ALA A 655 6.41 16.51 4.93
C ALA A 655 5.97 16.90 6.34
N ARG A 656 4.66 16.89 6.65
CA ARG A 656 4.10 17.27 7.95
C ARG A 656 4.75 16.52 9.11
N GLY A 657 4.86 17.19 10.25
CA GLY A 657 5.34 16.58 11.50
C GLY A 657 6.81 16.17 11.49
N ASN A 658 7.62 16.56 10.48
CA ASN A 658 9.07 16.33 10.48
C ASN A 658 9.86 17.43 11.20
N ARG A 659 9.19 18.48 11.66
CA ARG A 659 9.78 19.62 12.38
C ARG A 659 9.24 19.73 13.82
N GLY A 660 8.66 18.64 14.34
CA GLY A 660 8.00 18.60 15.64
C GLY A 660 6.48 18.49 15.53
N THR A 661 5.82 18.50 16.70
CA THR A 661 4.36 18.39 16.81
C THR A 661 3.72 19.79 16.68
N ALA A 662 3.29 20.15 15.50
CA ALA A 662 2.56 21.39 15.26
C ALA A 662 1.14 21.09 14.75
N PRO A 663 0.14 21.95 15.03
CA PRO A 663 -1.15 21.91 14.36
C PRO A 663 -0.97 21.92 12.85
N MET A 664 -1.83 21.21 12.12
CA MET A 664 -1.72 21.09 10.66
C MET A 664 -3.11 21.05 10.03
N ARG A 665 -3.25 21.63 8.84
CA ARG A 665 -4.52 21.65 8.12
C ARG A 665 -4.33 21.54 6.60
N VAL A 666 -5.08 20.61 5.99
CA VAL A 666 -5.15 20.46 4.53
C VAL A 666 -6.28 21.30 3.94
N TRP A 667 -7.48 21.19 4.51
CA TRP A 667 -8.65 21.95 4.07
C TRP A 667 -8.74 23.27 4.84
N VAL A 668 -8.46 24.37 4.16
CA VAL A 668 -8.43 25.72 4.73
C VAL A 668 -9.73 26.45 4.40
N PRO A 669 -10.41 27.08 5.37
CA PRO A 669 -11.58 27.92 5.08
C PRO A 669 -11.25 28.97 4.01
N THR A 670 -12.23 29.29 3.19
CA THR A 670 -12.12 30.36 2.19
C THR A 670 -12.91 31.55 2.64
N GLY A 671 -12.36 32.77 2.45
CA GLY A 671 -13.11 33.99 2.68
C GLY A 671 -14.35 34.04 1.77
N ASP A 672 -15.47 34.56 2.27
CA ASP A 672 -16.66 34.78 1.46
C ASP A 672 -16.29 35.61 0.22
N SER A 673 -16.16 34.95 -0.93
CA SER A 673 -16.33 35.61 -2.20
C SER A 673 -17.82 35.95 -2.26
N GLY A 674 -18.19 37.18 -1.86
CA GLY A 674 -19.55 37.66 -1.88
C GLY A 674 -20.24 37.21 -3.17
N GLY A 675 -21.17 36.28 -3.03
CA GLY A 675 -21.85 35.64 -4.13
C GLY A 675 -22.52 36.68 -4.99
N THR A 676 -22.11 36.71 -6.23
CA THR A 676 -23.05 37.04 -7.28
C THR A 676 -23.61 35.74 -7.81
N THR A 677 -24.89 35.53 -7.52
CA THR A 677 -25.78 34.50 -8.05
C THR A 677 -25.63 34.27 -9.54
#